data_67de49957903c81b2981d3f8aa5878f9
#
_entry.id   67de49957903c81b2981d3f8aa5878f9
#
_cell.length_a   1.000
_cell.length_b   1.000
_cell.length_c   1.000
_cell.angle_alpha   90.00
_cell.angle_beta   90.00
_cell.angle_gamma   90.00
#
_symmetry.space_group_name_H-M   'P 1'
#
loop_
_entity.id
_entity.type
_entity.pdbx_description
1 polymer ?
#
loop_
_entity_poly.entity_id
_entity_poly.type
_entity_poly.pdbx_seq_one_letter_code
_entity_poly.pdbx_strand_id
1 'polypeptide(L)'
;MAEIIVQDGCPLKYGAIVTDKGVNFSLYSKDAKKVELVLFEKDDDKSPSTCITFDPVKNKTGDIWHVFLCGLKAGALYLYRVDGEYNPPKGLRFNYHKYLFDPYAKAFSKGSVFRSYNNQRSAGLAGIQNGELFDLSDFPKCVVVDDDDFDWEGDKPLNYPLEKTVIYETHLKGFTASDSSNVKNKGTYKGFAEKIEYLKKLGITSVEFLPIFEFDENENGNVNPRTGEKLVNYWGYSTIGFFAPKTSYAADLTPGASVKEFKQLVKELHKAGIEVILDVVYNHTAEGNEHGYTFEFRGLQNDVYYQLPQREKQYYMNFSGCGNTVNCNHPITREFILDSLRYWVLQMHVDGFRFDLASILTRDEIGIPLSLPPLTHAINEDPILANTKIIAEPWDCGGLYQLGGFPGGKRWCEWNGKFRDDIRRFIRGDDTISNAAATRIAGSSDLYKLSGRSPLSSINFITAHDGFTLNDLVSYNNKHNQENGEENRDGSDDNLSYNHGYEGECVNPKIENIRLRKIKNFLLYLFISQGVPMLVAGDEMRRTQHGNNNAYCQDNDISWINWDLVNKNEGLIRFTSQLIKLRLNHSVFTRKTFFEEQFDKSLVPEITWFDNNAKVPDWSKMKRFLSFKLTGTDNRDYYIATNTDIYDLTITLPALSEGKKWYRVADTSFSSPEDITESGMEELLREQRRYVLVSGSSIILMSK
;
A
#
# COMPACT_ATOMS: atom_id res chain seq x y z
N MET A 1 -42.82 6.36 -2.82
CA MET A 1 -42.30 4.95 -2.61
C MET A 1 -43.48 3.99 -2.56
N ALA A 2 -43.36 2.76 -3.10
CA ALA A 2 -44.32 1.70 -2.80
C ALA A 2 -44.36 1.46 -1.28
N GLU A 3 -45.49 0.97 -0.76
CA GLU A 3 -45.65 0.69 0.67
C GLU A 3 -44.60 -0.35 1.11
N ILE A 4 -43.62 0.06 1.96
CA ILE A 4 -42.58 -0.81 2.48
C ILE A 4 -43.17 -1.66 3.61
N ILE A 5 -43.21 -2.96 3.44
CA ILE A 5 -43.65 -3.91 4.47
C ILE A 5 -42.43 -4.32 5.31
N VAL A 6 -42.48 -4.02 6.61
CA VAL A 6 -41.43 -4.35 7.58
C VAL A 6 -41.62 -5.76 8.13
N GLN A 7 -40.60 -6.60 8.12
CA GLN A 7 -40.57 -7.97 8.67
C GLN A 7 -39.37 -8.11 9.63
N ASP A 8 -39.32 -9.24 10.36
CA ASP A 8 -38.35 -9.44 11.45
C ASP A 8 -36.88 -9.44 11.02
N GLY A 9 -36.56 -9.83 9.79
CA GLY A 9 -35.19 -9.88 9.29
C GLY A 9 -34.37 -11.08 9.79
N CYS A 10 -33.09 -11.11 9.39
CA CYS A 10 -32.16 -12.20 9.70
C CYS A 10 -30.81 -11.64 10.24
N PRO A 11 -30.26 -12.18 11.34
CA PRO A 11 -29.01 -11.72 11.93
C PRO A 11 -27.73 -12.28 11.27
N LEU A 12 -27.84 -13.23 10.35
CA LEU A 12 -26.72 -14.07 9.90
C LEU A 12 -25.67 -13.39 9.01
N LYS A 13 -26.01 -12.25 8.42
CA LYS A 13 -25.08 -11.45 7.59
C LYS A 13 -25.25 -9.98 7.94
N TYR A 14 -24.15 -9.33 8.28
CA TYR A 14 -24.15 -7.91 8.59
C TYR A 14 -24.34 -7.03 7.35
N GLY A 15 -24.80 -5.80 7.56
CA GLY A 15 -25.03 -4.80 6.52
C GLY A 15 -26.36 -4.97 5.78
N ALA A 16 -26.45 -4.33 4.62
CA ALA A 16 -27.62 -4.34 3.74
C ALA A 16 -27.45 -5.45 2.67
N ILE A 17 -28.25 -6.48 2.75
CA ILE A 17 -28.20 -7.65 1.84
C ILE A 17 -29.45 -7.68 0.96
N VAL A 18 -29.23 -7.54 -0.35
CA VAL A 18 -30.29 -7.59 -1.37
C VAL A 18 -30.76 -9.03 -1.58
N THR A 19 -32.05 -9.21 -1.74
CA THR A 19 -32.70 -10.46 -2.15
C THR A 19 -33.81 -10.16 -3.16
N ASP A 20 -34.34 -11.18 -3.81
CA ASP A 20 -35.48 -11.05 -4.76
C ASP A 20 -36.69 -10.36 -4.15
N LYS A 21 -36.90 -10.46 -2.82
CA LYS A 21 -38.09 -9.98 -2.12
C LYS A 21 -37.89 -8.60 -1.46
N GLY A 22 -36.65 -8.15 -1.29
CA GLY A 22 -36.35 -6.91 -0.57
C GLY A 22 -34.92 -6.92 -0.03
N VAL A 23 -34.69 -6.11 1.01
CA VAL A 23 -33.36 -5.93 1.61
C VAL A 23 -33.39 -6.29 3.09
N ASN A 24 -32.45 -7.12 3.52
CA ASN A 24 -32.19 -7.39 4.93
C ASN A 24 -31.11 -6.44 5.44
N PHE A 25 -31.37 -5.80 6.58
CA PHE A 25 -30.42 -4.96 7.29
C PHE A 25 -30.06 -5.62 8.61
N SER A 26 -28.78 -5.69 8.96
CA SER A 26 -28.34 -6.13 10.28
C SER A 26 -27.13 -5.39 10.77
N LEU A 27 -27.09 -5.12 12.09
CA LEU A 27 -26.13 -4.25 12.74
C LEU A 27 -25.78 -4.79 14.13
N TYR A 28 -24.47 -4.84 14.45
CA TYR A 28 -24.04 -5.17 15.80
C TYR A 28 -24.09 -3.92 16.70
N SER A 29 -24.81 -4.00 17.83
CA SER A 29 -24.77 -3.02 18.90
C SER A 29 -25.29 -3.65 20.20
N LYS A 30 -24.38 -4.02 21.09
CA LYS A 30 -24.67 -4.76 22.33
C LYS A 30 -25.52 -3.95 23.30
N ASP A 31 -25.05 -2.74 23.63
CA ASP A 31 -25.60 -1.90 24.70
C ASP A 31 -26.63 -0.89 24.19
N ALA A 32 -26.97 -0.94 22.89
CA ALA A 32 -28.04 -0.14 22.33
C ALA A 32 -29.39 -0.48 22.93
N LYS A 33 -30.15 0.57 23.30
CA LYS A 33 -31.53 0.47 23.80
C LYS A 33 -32.56 0.66 22.70
N LYS A 34 -32.20 1.39 21.65
CA LYS A 34 -33.03 1.64 20.47
C LYS A 34 -32.12 1.72 19.23
N VAL A 35 -32.54 1.09 18.15
CA VAL A 35 -31.96 1.24 16.82
C VAL A 35 -33.03 1.69 15.86
N GLU A 36 -32.68 2.58 14.97
CA GLU A 36 -33.55 3.10 13.94
C GLU A 36 -32.81 3.13 12.60
N LEU A 37 -33.40 2.55 11.58
CA LEU A 37 -32.98 2.68 10.19
C LEU A 37 -33.74 3.83 9.56
N VAL A 38 -33.06 4.75 8.93
CA VAL A 38 -33.64 5.89 8.25
C VAL A 38 -33.33 5.85 6.77
N LEU A 39 -34.37 6.07 5.93
CA LEU A 39 -34.28 6.02 4.47
C LEU A 39 -34.44 7.42 3.87
N PHE A 40 -33.80 7.63 2.71
CA PHE A 40 -33.84 8.88 1.95
C PHE A 40 -34.30 8.60 0.51
N GLU A 41 -34.97 9.55 -0.13
CA GLU A 41 -35.33 9.46 -1.54
C GLU A 41 -34.22 9.95 -2.45
N LYS A 42 -33.49 10.98 -1.99
CA LYS A 42 -32.37 11.60 -2.72
C LYS A 42 -31.16 11.79 -1.82
N ASP A 43 -30.02 11.92 -2.44
CA ASP A 43 -28.74 12.13 -1.75
C ASP A 43 -28.62 13.52 -1.11
N ASP A 44 -29.37 14.51 -1.61
CA ASP A 44 -29.44 15.90 -1.10
C ASP A 44 -30.61 16.14 -0.13
N ASP A 45 -31.34 15.09 0.27
CA ASP A 45 -32.43 15.25 1.25
C ASP A 45 -31.90 15.74 2.60
N LYS A 46 -32.56 16.79 3.12
CA LYS A 46 -32.22 17.43 4.42
C LYS A 46 -32.61 16.58 5.63
N SER A 47 -33.57 15.68 5.45
CA SER A 47 -34.09 14.79 6.50
C SER A 47 -34.57 13.48 5.91
N PRO A 48 -34.63 12.40 6.71
CA PRO A 48 -35.16 11.13 6.26
C PRO A 48 -36.62 11.24 5.77
N SER A 49 -36.91 10.51 4.70
CA SER A 49 -38.29 10.32 4.22
C SER A 49 -39.05 9.26 5.01
N THR A 50 -38.32 8.27 5.57
CA THR A 50 -38.91 7.15 6.34
C THR A 50 -38.00 6.79 7.50
N CYS A 51 -38.58 6.55 8.67
CA CYS A 51 -37.88 6.10 9.87
C CYS A 51 -38.49 4.77 10.34
N ILE A 52 -37.66 3.75 10.50
CA ILE A 52 -38.05 2.38 10.90
C ILE A 52 -37.37 2.06 12.22
N THR A 53 -38.13 2.09 13.31
CA THR A 53 -37.64 1.70 14.63
C THR A 53 -37.66 0.17 14.76
N PHE A 54 -36.55 -0.42 15.18
CA PHE A 54 -36.45 -1.85 15.41
C PHE A 54 -37.12 -2.23 16.74
N ASP A 55 -37.95 -3.26 16.70
CA ASP A 55 -38.57 -3.85 17.88
C ASP A 55 -37.50 -4.67 18.66
N PRO A 56 -37.17 -4.35 19.92
CA PRO A 56 -36.10 -5.02 20.64
C PRO A 56 -36.38 -6.51 20.97
N VAL A 57 -37.60 -6.97 20.74
CA VAL A 57 -38.01 -8.37 20.93
C VAL A 57 -37.95 -9.14 19.60
N LYS A 58 -38.45 -8.55 18.49
CA LYS A 58 -38.56 -9.19 17.19
C LYS A 58 -37.34 -8.96 16.28
N ASN A 59 -36.74 -7.77 16.41
CA ASN A 59 -35.67 -7.33 15.54
C ASN A 59 -34.28 -7.35 16.23
N LYS A 60 -34.13 -8.18 17.30
CA LYS A 60 -32.85 -8.38 17.97
C LYS A 60 -32.62 -9.86 18.27
N THR A 61 -31.46 -10.38 17.91
CA THR A 61 -30.99 -11.72 18.23
C THR A 61 -29.61 -11.63 18.87
N GLY A 62 -29.51 -11.93 20.15
CA GLY A 62 -28.28 -11.64 20.92
C GLY A 62 -27.98 -10.14 20.90
N ASP A 63 -26.82 -9.75 20.40
CA ASP A 63 -26.41 -8.35 20.30
C ASP A 63 -26.58 -7.76 18.88
N ILE A 64 -27.23 -8.53 17.97
CA ILE A 64 -27.41 -8.15 16.57
C ILE A 64 -28.84 -7.66 16.35
N TRP A 65 -28.98 -6.43 15.86
CA TRP A 65 -30.23 -5.84 15.44
C TRP A 65 -30.45 -6.09 13.96
N HIS A 66 -31.68 -6.46 13.56
CA HIS A 66 -31.98 -6.83 12.19
C HIS A 66 -33.43 -6.52 11.80
N VAL A 67 -33.64 -6.19 10.52
CA VAL A 67 -34.96 -5.93 9.93
C VAL A 67 -34.95 -6.32 8.45
N PHE A 68 -36.08 -6.79 7.94
CA PHE A 68 -36.24 -7.05 6.52
C PHE A 68 -37.28 -6.08 5.92
N LEU A 69 -36.93 -5.40 4.86
CA LEU A 69 -37.79 -4.46 4.16
C LEU A 69 -38.22 -5.05 2.81
N CYS A 70 -39.46 -5.54 2.75
CA CYS A 70 -40.03 -6.08 1.51
C CYS A 70 -40.19 -4.99 0.47
N GLY A 71 -39.80 -5.28 -0.78
CA GLY A 71 -39.95 -4.38 -1.92
C GLY A 71 -38.86 -3.32 -2.04
N LEU A 72 -38.00 -3.15 -1.04
CA LEU A 72 -36.84 -2.27 -1.16
C LEU A 72 -35.83 -2.89 -2.14
N LYS A 73 -35.14 -2.06 -2.91
CA LYS A 73 -34.21 -2.49 -3.97
C LYS A 73 -32.83 -1.87 -3.78
N ALA A 74 -31.87 -2.42 -4.52
CA ALA A 74 -30.55 -1.78 -4.70
C ALA A 74 -30.71 -0.32 -5.16
N GLY A 75 -29.78 0.53 -4.75
CA GLY A 75 -29.82 1.97 -4.94
C GLY A 75 -30.54 2.75 -3.83
N ALA A 76 -31.20 2.09 -2.89
CA ALA A 76 -31.84 2.75 -1.74
C ALA A 76 -30.74 3.40 -0.85
N LEU A 77 -31.08 4.61 -0.33
CA LEU A 77 -30.20 5.39 0.51
C LEU A 77 -30.61 5.29 1.97
N TYR A 78 -29.66 5.05 2.87
CA TYR A 78 -29.97 4.82 4.28
C TYR A 78 -28.85 5.28 5.22
N LEU A 79 -29.24 5.45 6.51
CA LEU A 79 -28.34 5.64 7.65
C LEU A 79 -28.96 4.98 8.88
N TYR A 80 -28.20 4.93 9.98
CA TYR A 80 -28.68 4.47 11.28
C TYR A 80 -28.74 5.60 12.28
N ARG A 81 -29.61 5.44 13.30
CA ARG A 81 -29.60 6.19 14.56
C ARG A 81 -29.66 5.19 15.69
N VAL A 82 -28.79 5.38 16.67
CA VAL A 82 -28.68 4.43 17.79
C VAL A 82 -28.73 5.17 19.12
N ASP A 83 -29.60 4.72 20.02
CA ASP A 83 -29.74 5.23 21.38
C ASP A 83 -29.20 4.25 22.41
N GLY A 84 -28.61 4.77 23.47
CA GLY A 84 -28.04 4.03 24.57
C GLY A 84 -27.46 4.93 25.65
N GLU A 85 -26.62 4.39 26.51
CA GLU A 85 -25.96 5.17 27.56
C GLU A 85 -24.84 6.03 26.96
N TYR A 86 -24.87 7.35 27.20
CA TYR A 86 -23.71 8.21 26.96
C TYR A 86 -22.92 8.34 28.25
N ASN A 87 -21.85 7.57 28.40
CA ASN A 87 -21.00 7.51 29.57
C ASN A 87 -19.53 7.28 29.19
N PRO A 88 -18.85 8.35 28.68
CA PRO A 88 -17.45 8.22 28.24
C PRO A 88 -16.51 7.57 29.26
N PRO A 89 -16.60 7.84 30.59
CA PRO A 89 -15.79 7.12 31.56
C PRO A 89 -15.95 5.59 31.57
N LYS A 90 -17.10 5.07 31.10
CA LYS A 90 -17.30 3.63 30.87
C LYS A 90 -16.96 3.18 29.45
N GLY A 91 -16.57 4.08 28.56
CA GLY A 91 -16.32 3.79 27.15
C GLY A 91 -17.56 3.85 26.26
N LEU A 92 -18.73 4.25 26.77
CA LEU A 92 -19.99 4.28 26.04
C LEU A 92 -20.29 5.68 25.49
N ARG A 93 -20.61 5.78 24.20
CA ARG A 93 -20.77 7.07 23.51
C ARG A 93 -22.00 7.11 22.60
N PHE A 94 -23.09 6.43 22.99
CA PHE A 94 -24.34 6.46 22.23
C PHE A 94 -24.93 7.88 22.18
N ASN A 95 -25.41 8.28 21.02
CA ASN A 95 -26.10 9.56 20.85
C ASN A 95 -27.12 9.47 19.73
N TYR A 96 -28.39 9.32 20.09
CA TYR A 96 -29.51 9.18 19.15
C TYR A 96 -29.67 10.34 18.15
N HIS A 97 -29.11 11.51 18.45
CA HIS A 97 -29.15 12.66 17.55
C HIS A 97 -28.09 12.59 16.44
N LYS A 98 -27.16 11.64 16.49
CA LYS A 98 -26.18 11.41 15.44
C LYS A 98 -26.72 10.43 14.40
N TYR A 99 -26.43 10.72 13.14
CA TYR A 99 -26.63 9.78 12.05
C TYR A 99 -25.35 9.01 11.82
N LEU A 100 -25.47 7.70 11.72
CA LEU A 100 -24.33 6.78 11.67
C LEU A 100 -24.33 6.01 10.36
N PHE A 101 -23.15 5.83 9.81
CA PHE A 101 -22.95 4.92 8.70
C PHE A 101 -23.08 3.47 9.16
N ASP A 102 -23.44 2.61 8.23
CA ASP A 102 -23.32 1.18 8.39
C ASP A 102 -21.84 0.79 8.19
N PRO A 103 -21.19 0.12 9.17
CA PRO A 103 -19.83 -0.37 8.99
C PRO A 103 -19.62 -1.28 7.78
N TYR A 104 -20.71 -1.92 7.33
CA TYR A 104 -20.72 -2.80 6.16
C TYR A 104 -21.22 -2.09 4.89
N ALA A 105 -21.28 -0.76 4.86
CA ALA A 105 -21.70 -0.02 3.68
C ALA A 105 -20.75 -0.26 2.51
N LYS A 106 -21.29 -0.70 1.36
CA LYS A 106 -20.53 -1.03 0.16
C LYS A 106 -20.36 0.15 -0.81
N ALA A 107 -21.12 1.22 -0.59
CA ALA A 107 -21.01 2.46 -1.34
C ALA A 107 -21.63 3.63 -0.57
N PHE A 108 -21.24 4.83 -0.95
CA PHE A 108 -21.79 6.08 -0.46
C PHE A 108 -22.41 6.89 -1.60
N SER A 109 -23.42 7.71 -1.27
CA SER A 109 -24.17 8.48 -2.26
C SER A 109 -23.37 9.63 -2.88
N LYS A 110 -22.34 10.09 -2.18
CA LYS A 110 -21.40 11.12 -2.64
C LYS A 110 -20.06 10.97 -1.94
N GLY A 111 -19.00 11.48 -2.55
CA GLY A 111 -17.69 11.59 -1.93
C GLY A 111 -17.65 12.63 -0.83
N SER A 112 -16.52 12.75 -0.21
CA SER A 112 -16.27 13.42 1.04
C SER A 112 -16.75 14.87 1.13
N VAL A 113 -17.68 15.11 2.05
CA VAL A 113 -18.11 16.43 2.47
C VAL A 113 -18.27 16.49 4.00
N PHE A 114 -17.50 15.65 4.71
CA PHE A 114 -17.70 15.45 6.15
C PHE A 114 -17.41 16.67 7.01
N ARG A 115 -16.70 17.68 6.50
CA ARG A 115 -16.43 18.93 7.22
C ARG A 115 -17.64 19.84 7.43
N SER A 116 -18.68 19.71 6.63
CA SER A 116 -19.91 20.45 6.90
C SER A 116 -20.58 20.01 8.21
N TYR A 117 -20.03 18.95 8.86
CA TYR A 117 -20.56 18.34 10.08
C TYR A 117 -19.82 18.73 11.35
N ASN A 118 -19.66 19.99 11.63
CA ASN A 118 -19.32 20.45 12.99
C ASN A 118 -20.25 19.82 14.06
N ASN A 119 -21.46 19.43 13.66
CA ASN A 119 -22.47 18.80 14.52
C ASN A 119 -22.21 17.32 14.82
N GLN A 120 -21.35 16.63 14.03
CA GLN A 120 -20.96 15.24 14.28
C GLN A 120 -19.72 15.11 15.17
N ARG A 121 -19.05 16.23 15.51
CA ARG A 121 -17.97 16.19 16.51
C ARG A 121 -18.52 15.75 17.86
N SER A 122 -17.71 15.00 18.61
CA SER A 122 -18.09 14.41 19.90
C SER A 122 -18.20 15.41 21.05
N ALA A 123 -18.26 16.70 20.79
CA ALA A 123 -18.45 17.74 21.80
C ALA A 123 -19.83 17.60 22.47
N GLY A 124 -19.92 16.64 23.38
CA GLY A 124 -20.97 16.44 24.37
C GLY A 124 -22.43 16.47 23.88
N LEU A 125 -23.35 16.00 24.71
CA LEU A 125 -24.80 16.20 24.57
C LEU A 125 -25.22 17.70 24.50
N ALA A 126 -24.30 18.60 24.81
CA ALA A 126 -24.55 20.06 24.90
C ALA A 126 -24.71 20.77 23.54
N GLY A 127 -24.48 20.10 22.41
CA GLY A 127 -24.60 20.71 21.08
C GLY A 127 -26.02 20.75 20.51
N ILE A 128 -27.03 20.19 21.19
CA ILE A 128 -28.43 20.22 20.75
C ILE A 128 -29.25 21.00 21.74
N GLN A 129 -29.05 22.31 21.76
CA GLN A 129 -30.02 23.21 22.27
C GLN A 129 -30.93 23.63 21.10
N ASN A 130 -32.23 23.40 21.25
CA ASN A 130 -33.34 23.94 20.47
C ASN A 130 -33.99 23.11 19.36
N GLY A 131 -33.88 21.78 19.33
CA GLY A 131 -34.74 20.96 18.44
C GLY A 131 -34.53 21.19 16.93
N GLU A 132 -33.43 21.80 16.52
CA GLU A 132 -33.09 21.96 15.11
C GLU A 132 -32.72 20.60 14.51
N LEU A 133 -33.47 20.21 13.49
CA LEU A 133 -33.15 19.06 12.64
C LEU A 133 -31.82 19.36 11.92
N PHE A 134 -30.87 18.44 11.99
CA PHE A 134 -29.63 18.52 11.20
C PHE A 134 -29.97 18.56 9.72
N ASP A 135 -29.39 19.51 9.00
CA ASP A 135 -29.44 19.52 7.55
C ASP A 135 -28.50 18.40 7.04
N LEU A 136 -29.07 17.34 6.49
CA LEU A 136 -28.34 16.20 5.95
C LEU A 136 -28.06 16.32 4.45
N SER A 137 -28.37 17.47 3.81
CA SER A 137 -28.21 17.62 2.36
C SER A 137 -26.79 17.32 1.87
N ASP A 138 -25.78 17.64 2.66
CA ASP A 138 -24.39 17.36 2.33
C ASP A 138 -23.87 16.05 2.94
N PHE A 139 -24.59 15.38 3.81
CA PHE A 139 -24.13 14.14 4.45
C PHE A 139 -24.26 12.95 3.51
N PRO A 140 -23.18 12.23 3.23
CA PRO A 140 -23.26 11.01 2.46
C PRO A 140 -24.22 10.02 3.10
N LYS A 141 -24.98 9.31 2.29
CA LYS A 141 -25.83 8.21 2.71
C LYS A 141 -25.18 6.92 2.25
N CYS A 142 -25.31 5.86 3.06
CA CYS A 142 -24.98 4.51 2.63
C CYS A 142 -25.92 4.11 1.47
N VAL A 143 -25.41 3.39 0.49
CA VAL A 143 -26.15 2.91 -0.67
C VAL A 143 -26.32 1.41 -0.58
N VAL A 144 -27.52 0.91 -0.75
CA VAL A 144 -27.79 -0.53 -0.89
C VAL A 144 -27.22 -1.01 -2.24
N VAL A 145 -26.23 -1.89 -2.20
CA VAL A 145 -25.58 -2.45 -3.38
C VAL A 145 -25.99 -3.91 -3.57
N ASP A 146 -26.33 -4.28 -4.80
CA ASP A 146 -26.49 -5.67 -5.19
C ASP A 146 -25.13 -6.22 -5.63
N ASP A 147 -24.63 -7.20 -4.93
CA ASP A 147 -23.31 -7.78 -5.19
C ASP A 147 -23.24 -8.52 -6.53
N ASP A 148 -24.39 -9.06 -6.97
CA ASP A 148 -24.50 -9.84 -8.20
C ASP A 148 -24.76 -8.99 -9.47
N ASP A 149 -24.95 -7.67 -9.33
CA ASP A 149 -25.21 -6.74 -10.45
C ASP A 149 -23.91 -6.31 -11.16
N PHE A 150 -23.03 -7.26 -11.52
CA PHE A 150 -21.85 -7.02 -12.35
C PHE A 150 -21.43 -8.29 -13.09
N ASP A 151 -21.26 -8.20 -14.39
CA ASP A 151 -20.76 -9.31 -15.21
C ASP A 151 -19.22 -9.31 -15.27
N TRP A 152 -18.63 -10.26 -14.60
CA TRP A 152 -17.18 -10.50 -14.61
C TRP A 152 -16.67 -11.13 -15.91
N GLU A 153 -17.55 -11.55 -16.83
CA GLU A 153 -17.17 -12.19 -18.12
C GLU A 153 -16.23 -13.40 -17.93
N GLY A 154 -16.39 -14.12 -16.80
CA GLY A 154 -15.56 -15.28 -16.47
C GLY A 154 -14.16 -14.94 -15.92
N ASP A 155 -13.93 -13.72 -15.47
CA ASP A 155 -12.71 -13.31 -14.79
C ASP A 155 -12.36 -14.23 -13.62
N LYS A 156 -11.06 -14.45 -13.41
CA LYS A 156 -10.51 -15.29 -12.35
C LYS A 156 -9.22 -14.68 -11.80
N PRO A 157 -8.94 -14.89 -10.50
CA PRO A 157 -7.66 -14.48 -9.92
C PRO A 157 -6.47 -15.02 -10.72
N LEU A 158 -5.46 -14.20 -10.96
CA LEU A 158 -4.28 -14.57 -11.75
C LEU A 158 -3.36 -15.50 -10.97
N ASN A 159 -3.31 -15.37 -9.64
CA ASN A 159 -2.54 -16.22 -8.72
C ASN A 159 -1.04 -16.35 -9.12
N TYR A 160 -0.40 -15.25 -9.52
CA TYR A 160 1.03 -15.28 -9.77
C TYR A 160 1.78 -15.68 -8.49
N PRO A 161 2.72 -16.62 -8.59
CA PRO A 161 3.57 -16.94 -7.45
C PRO A 161 4.49 -15.77 -7.13
N LEU A 162 4.86 -15.60 -5.84
CA LEU A 162 5.65 -14.46 -5.36
C LEU A 162 6.97 -14.27 -6.11
N GLU A 163 7.62 -15.35 -6.57
CA GLU A 163 8.86 -15.27 -7.36
C GLU A 163 8.66 -14.65 -8.75
N LYS A 164 7.43 -14.56 -9.24
CA LYS A 164 7.06 -13.91 -10.51
C LYS A 164 6.39 -12.56 -10.31
N THR A 165 6.25 -12.13 -9.06
CA THR A 165 5.61 -10.85 -8.71
C THR A 165 6.60 -9.70 -8.82
N VAL A 166 6.19 -8.63 -9.50
CA VAL A 166 6.83 -7.31 -9.54
C VAL A 166 5.75 -6.30 -9.22
N ILE A 167 5.84 -5.70 -8.03
CA ILE A 167 4.83 -4.79 -7.51
C ILE A 167 5.12 -3.36 -8.00
N TYR A 168 4.07 -2.64 -8.37
CA TYR A 168 4.10 -1.22 -8.71
C TYR A 168 3.16 -0.48 -7.76
N GLU A 169 3.73 0.19 -6.75
CA GLU A 169 2.99 0.99 -5.79
C GLU A 169 2.57 2.31 -6.41
N THR A 170 1.27 2.65 -6.35
CA THR A 170 0.75 3.84 -7.02
C THR A 170 -0.49 4.41 -6.34
N HIS A 171 -0.64 5.75 -6.39
CA HIS A 171 -1.87 6.42 -6.03
C HIS A 171 -2.84 6.44 -7.20
N LEU A 172 -4.03 5.88 -7.05
CA LEU A 172 -4.99 5.73 -8.15
C LEU A 172 -5.29 7.05 -8.87
N LYS A 173 -5.67 8.09 -8.12
CA LYS A 173 -5.97 9.42 -8.67
C LYS A 173 -4.72 10.07 -9.26
N GLY A 174 -3.64 10.14 -8.51
CA GLY A 174 -2.41 10.84 -8.90
C GLY A 174 -1.73 10.26 -10.13
N PHE A 175 -1.99 8.98 -10.46
CA PHE A 175 -1.43 8.34 -11.63
C PHE A 175 -1.88 9.02 -12.95
N THR A 176 -3.10 9.55 -12.99
CA THR A 176 -3.64 10.17 -14.21
C THR A 176 -4.24 11.56 -14.01
N ALA A 177 -4.13 12.17 -12.82
CA ALA A 177 -4.74 13.46 -12.52
C ALA A 177 -4.15 14.63 -13.34
N SER A 178 -2.82 14.58 -13.61
CA SER A 178 -2.13 15.59 -14.41
C SER A 178 -2.65 15.66 -15.84
N ASP A 179 -2.70 16.87 -16.40
CA ASP A 179 -3.05 17.11 -17.81
C ASP A 179 -2.12 16.38 -18.78
N SER A 180 -0.85 16.20 -18.42
CA SER A 180 0.14 15.45 -19.18
C SER A 180 -0.22 13.98 -19.40
N SER A 181 -1.16 13.43 -18.59
CA SER A 181 -1.63 12.05 -18.77
C SER A 181 -2.37 11.81 -20.09
N ASN A 182 -2.98 12.85 -20.65
CA ASN A 182 -3.76 12.79 -21.89
C ASN A 182 -4.88 11.72 -21.89
N VAL A 183 -5.39 11.35 -20.71
CA VAL A 183 -6.53 10.44 -20.58
C VAL A 183 -7.84 11.23 -20.55
N LYS A 184 -8.94 10.56 -20.90
CA LYS A 184 -10.25 11.20 -20.94
C LYS A 184 -10.81 11.48 -19.55
N ASN A 185 -10.67 10.49 -18.63
CA ASN A 185 -11.25 10.55 -17.28
C ASN A 185 -10.11 10.65 -16.24
N LYS A 186 -9.49 11.84 -16.15
CA LYS A 186 -8.34 12.07 -15.29
C LYS A 186 -8.65 11.78 -13.82
N GLY A 187 -7.71 11.12 -13.13
CA GLY A 187 -7.80 10.86 -11.70
C GLY A 187 -8.89 9.86 -11.29
N THR A 188 -9.41 9.07 -12.21
CA THR A 188 -10.49 8.12 -11.95
C THR A 188 -10.10 6.67 -12.25
N TYR A 189 -10.93 5.70 -11.82
CA TYR A 189 -10.78 4.27 -12.18
C TYR A 189 -10.69 4.07 -13.70
N LYS A 190 -11.56 4.74 -14.47
CA LYS A 190 -11.52 4.69 -15.95
C LYS A 190 -10.25 5.32 -16.52
N GLY A 191 -9.79 6.43 -15.95
CA GLY A 191 -8.56 7.07 -16.38
C GLY A 191 -7.32 6.20 -16.11
N PHE A 192 -7.30 5.50 -14.97
CA PHE A 192 -6.22 4.54 -14.68
C PHE A 192 -6.18 3.42 -15.73
N ALA A 193 -7.34 2.88 -16.10
CA ALA A 193 -7.46 1.81 -17.08
C ALA A 193 -6.85 2.20 -18.44
N GLU A 194 -6.93 3.47 -18.86
CA GLU A 194 -6.32 3.96 -20.10
C GLU A 194 -4.77 3.87 -20.11
N LYS A 195 -4.12 3.63 -18.96
CA LYS A 195 -2.67 3.50 -18.81
C LYS A 195 -2.17 2.06 -18.56
N ILE A 196 -3.03 1.07 -18.59
CA ILE A 196 -2.69 -0.35 -18.34
C ILE A 196 -1.60 -0.84 -19.33
N GLU A 197 -1.67 -0.46 -20.59
CA GLU A 197 -0.67 -0.85 -21.59
C GLU A 197 0.74 -0.33 -21.30
N TYR A 198 0.87 0.81 -20.61
CA TYR A 198 2.17 1.30 -20.12
C TYR A 198 2.75 0.35 -19.07
N LEU A 199 1.97 -0.04 -18.06
CA LEU A 199 2.39 -0.96 -17.01
C LEU A 199 2.79 -2.33 -17.58
N LYS A 200 2.01 -2.83 -18.54
CA LYS A 200 2.31 -4.08 -19.24
C LYS A 200 3.63 -4.01 -20.02
N LYS A 201 3.89 -2.91 -20.74
CA LYS A 201 5.16 -2.71 -21.47
C LYS A 201 6.35 -2.58 -20.52
N LEU A 202 6.17 -1.96 -19.35
CA LEU A 202 7.18 -1.87 -18.31
C LEU A 202 7.54 -3.25 -17.76
N GLY A 203 6.56 -4.18 -17.71
CA GLY A 203 6.73 -5.55 -17.21
C GLY A 203 6.19 -5.76 -15.80
N ILE A 204 5.31 -4.87 -15.32
CA ILE A 204 4.64 -4.97 -14.02
C ILE A 204 3.68 -6.15 -14.03
N THR A 205 3.65 -6.90 -12.92
CA THR A 205 2.74 -8.04 -12.75
C THR A 205 1.68 -7.82 -11.68
N SER A 206 1.87 -6.84 -10.80
CA SER A 206 0.91 -6.50 -9.75
C SER A 206 0.95 -5.00 -9.47
N VAL A 207 -0.21 -4.34 -9.43
CA VAL A 207 -0.31 -2.96 -8.92
C VAL A 207 -0.71 -3.00 -7.44
N GLU A 208 -0.06 -2.16 -6.62
CA GLU A 208 -0.45 -1.91 -5.24
C GLU A 208 -1.00 -0.49 -5.16
N PHE A 209 -2.30 -0.37 -4.94
CA PHE A 209 -2.95 0.92 -4.79
C PHE A 209 -2.83 1.43 -3.36
N LEU A 210 -2.37 2.68 -3.18
CA LEU A 210 -2.58 3.43 -1.95
C LEU A 210 -4.07 3.39 -1.59
N PRO A 211 -4.47 3.69 -0.33
CA PRO A 211 -5.83 3.44 0.13
C PRO A 211 -6.92 3.94 -0.83
N ILE A 212 -7.77 3.02 -1.28
CA ILE A 212 -8.92 3.31 -2.15
C ILE A 212 -10.26 3.06 -1.45
N PHE A 213 -10.23 2.72 -0.16
CA PHE A 213 -11.43 2.69 0.65
C PHE A 213 -11.98 4.12 0.80
N GLU A 214 -13.29 4.28 1.06
CA GLU A 214 -13.86 5.62 1.22
C GLU A 214 -13.23 6.34 2.40
N PHE A 215 -12.80 7.58 2.19
CA PHE A 215 -12.21 8.48 3.18
C PHE A 215 -12.61 9.93 2.92
N ASP A 216 -12.40 10.84 3.89
CA ASP A 216 -12.68 12.27 3.72
C ASP A 216 -11.45 13.04 3.22
N GLU A 217 -11.47 13.46 1.96
CA GLU A 217 -10.43 14.31 1.38
C GLU A 217 -10.30 15.66 2.09
N ASN A 218 -11.37 16.15 2.70
CA ASN A 218 -11.44 17.46 3.34
C ASN A 218 -11.10 17.46 4.84
N GLU A 219 -10.69 16.34 5.41
CA GLU A 219 -10.37 16.27 6.85
C GLU A 219 -9.12 17.06 7.24
N ASN A 220 -8.22 17.33 6.29
CA ASN A 220 -7.00 18.10 6.54
C ASN A 220 -7.32 19.56 6.84
N GLY A 221 -6.75 20.08 7.95
CA GLY A 221 -6.92 21.47 8.43
C GLY A 221 -5.92 22.47 7.88
N ASN A 222 -4.82 21.97 7.31
CA ASN A 222 -3.68 22.78 6.94
C ASN A 222 -3.94 23.64 5.69
N VAL A 223 -3.14 24.67 5.55
CA VAL A 223 -3.13 25.58 4.40
C VAL A 223 -1.70 25.62 3.88
N ASN A 224 -1.53 25.56 2.56
CA ASN A 224 -0.23 25.75 1.94
C ASN A 224 0.24 27.20 2.20
N PRO A 225 1.35 27.39 2.91
CA PRO A 225 1.78 28.75 3.30
C PRO A 225 2.27 29.59 2.12
N ARG A 226 2.58 28.96 0.97
CA ARG A 226 3.03 29.65 -0.24
C ARG A 226 1.87 30.13 -1.11
N THR A 227 0.84 29.27 -1.29
CA THR A 227 -0.29 29.58 -2.20
C THR A 227 -1.53 30.10 -1.46
N GLY A 228 -1.66 29.85 -0.16
CA GLY A 228 -2.85 30.12 0.62
C GLY A 228 -3.99 29.12 0.38
N GLU A 229 -3.77 28.07 -0.41
CA GLU A 229 -4.75 27.05 -0.70
C GLU A 229 -4.89 26.06 0.45
N LYS A 230 -6.13 25.60 0.67
CA LYS A 230 -6.42 24.57 1.66
C LYS A 230 -5.91 23.22 1.17
N LEU A 231 -5.18 22.53 2.03
CA LEU A 231 -4.70 21.20 1.78
C LEU A 231 -5.77 20.14 2.03
N VAL A 232 -5.61 18.98 1.43
CA VAL A 232 -6.56 17.87 1.51
C VAL A 232 -5.86 16.60 2.00
N ASN A 233 -6.59 15.60 2.47
CA ASN A 233 -6.07 14.25 2.62
C ASN A 233 -5.97 13.63 1.23
N TYR A 234 -4.75 13.52 0.71
CA TYR A 234 -4.52 12.98 -0.63
C TYR A 234 -4.26 11.46 -0.59
N TRP A 235 -3.46 10.97 0.38
CA TRP A 235 -3.11 9.55 0.41
C TRP A 235 -4.26 8.63 0.83
N GLY A 236 -5.18 9.10 1.70
CA GLY A 236 -6.34 8.32 2.10
C GLY A 236 -6.16 7.40 3.30
N TYR A 237 -5.10 7.54 4.09
CA TYR A 237 -4.90 6.77 5.32
C TYR A 237 -5.81 7.26 6.46
N SER A 238 -7.12 7.27 6.22
CA SER A 238 -8.14 7.67 7.20
C SER A 238 -9.49 7.09 6.78
N THR A 239 -9.65 5.78 6.95
CA THR A 239 -10.79 5.01 6.40
C THR A 239 -12.09 5.34 7.11
N ILE A 240 -13.16 5.50 6.30
CA ILE A 240 -14.56 5.60 6.71
C ILE A 240 -15.32 4.36 6.26
N GLY A 241 -15.22 3.99 4.98
CA GLY A 241 -16.00 2.89 4.40
C GLY A 241 -15.15 1.67 4.06
N PHE A 242 -15.08 0.69 4.93
CA PHE A 242 -14.21 -0.48 4.81
C PHE A 242 -14.61 -1.49 3.73
N PHE A 243 -15.81 -1.35 3.16
CA PHE A 243 -16.32 -2.17 2.05
C PHE A 243 -16.57 -1.34 0.79
N ALA A 244 -16.35 -0.04 0.83
CA ALA A 244 -16.71 0.89 -0.23
C ALA A 244 -15.46 1.41 -0.97
N PRO A 245 -15.38 1.26 -2.30
CA PRO A 245 -14.36 1.95 -3.08
C PRO A 245 -14.62 3.45 -3.10
N LYS A 246 -13.56 4.24 -3.10
CA LYS A 246 -13.58 5.71 -3.04
C LYS A 246 -14.50 6.29 -4.10
N THR A 247 -15.54 6.97 -3.66
CA THR A 247 -16.61 7.50 -4.54
C THR A 247 -16.09 8.54 -5.52
N SER A 248 -15.22 9.46 -5.07
CA SER A 248 -14.69 10.53 -5.91
C SER A 248 -13.68 10.06 -6.96
N TYR A 249 -13.25 8.78 -6.93
CA TYR A 249 -12.41 8.19 -7.98
C TYR A 249 -13.24 7.57 -9.11
N ALA A 250 -14.56 7.60 -9.02
CA ALA A 250 -15.41 7.23 -10.15
C ALA A 250 -15.59 8.40 -11.13
N ALA A 251 -15.69 8.08 -12.41
CA ALA A 251 -16.03 9.06 -13.46
C ALA A 251 -17.55 9.34 -13.49
N ASP A 252 -18.35 8.36 -13.09
CA ASP A 252 -19.79 8.49 -12.88
C ASP A 252 -20.04 8.67 -11.37
N LEU A 253 -20.57 9.81 -10.99
CA LEU A 253 -20.83 10.16 -9.59
C LEU A 253 -22.24 9.77 -9.09
N THR A 254 -22.97 8.96 -9.86
CA THR A 254 -24.25 8.43 -9.39
C THR A 254 -24.02 7.48 -8.20
N PRO A 255 -24.92 7.47 -7.18
CA PRO A 255 -24.78 6.63 -6.01
C PRO A 255 -24.50 5.15 -6.35
N GLY A 256 -23.37 4.61 -5.85
CA GLY A 256 -22.95 3.24 -6.09
C GLY A 256 -22.18 2.96 -7.38
N ALA A 257 -22.00 3.95 -8.28
CA ALA A 257 -21.26 3.76 -9.53
C ALA A 257 -19.78 3.40 -9.31
N SER A 258 -19.16 3.88 -8.20
CA SER A 258 -17.78 3.56 -7.83
C SER A 258 -17.52 2.06 -7.72
N VAL A 259 -18.49 1.29 -7.24
CA VAL A 259 -18.39 -0.18 -7.15
C VAL A 259 -18.22 -0.82 -8.52
N LYS A 260 -19.07 -0.42 -9.49
CA LYS A 260 -19.01 -0.96 -10.86
C LYS A 260 -17.75 -0.53 -11.59
N GLU A 261 -17.32 0.73 -11.42
CA GLU A 261 -16.11 1.24 -12.06
C GLU A 261 -14.84 0.59 -11.50
N PHE A 262 -14.78 0.33 -10.19
CA PHE A 262 -13.66 -0.38 -9.60
C PHE A 262 -13.62 -1.85 -10.07
N LYS A 263 -14.77 -2.57 -10.05
CA LYS A 263 -14.87 -3.93 -10.61
C LYS A 263 -14.39 -3.98 -12.06
N GLN A 264 -14.78 -2.98 -12.87
CA GLN A 264 -14.34 -2.89 -14.27
C GLN A 264 -12.83 -2.69 -14.39
N LEU A 265 -12.23 -1.84 -13.55
CA LEU A 265 -10.77 -1.64 -13.53
C LEU A 265 -10.03 -2.94 -13.20
N VAL A 266 -10.47 -3.67 -12.16
CA VAL A 266 -9.87 -4.96 -11.79
C VAL A 266 -9.95 -5.94 -12.96
N LYS A 267 -11.13 -6.08 -13.59
CA LYS A 267 -11.31 -6.93 -14.76
C LYS A 267 -10.36 -6.58 -15.92
N GLU A 268 -10.13 -5.30 -16.19
CA GLU A 268 -9.22 -4.84 -17.25
C GLU A 268 -7.75 -5.10 -16.89
N LEU A 269 -7.36 -4.91 -15.63
CA LEU A 269 -6.02 -5.26 -15.15
C LEU A 269 -5.76 -6.76 -15.26
N HIS A 270 -6.71 -7.60 -14.85
CA HIS A 270 -6.60 -9.06 -14.99
C HIS A 270 -6.49 -9.49 -16.46
N LYS A 271 -7.28 -8.91 -17.37
CA LYS A 271 -7.16 -9.14 -18.82
C LYS A 271 -5.77 -8.78 -19.36
N ALA A 272 -5.10 -7.81 -18.76
CA ALA A 272 -3.73 -7.42 -19.13
C ALA A 272 -2.66 -8.29 -18.43
N GLY A 273 -3.04 -9.20 -17.52
CA GLY A 273 -2.13 -10.02 -16.74
C GLY A 273 -1.51 -9.28 -15.55
N ILE A 274 -2.25 -8.37 -14.92
CA ILE A 274 -1.79 -7.56 -13.78
C ILE A 274 -2.73 -7.79 -12.60
N GLU A 275 -2.18 -8.27 -11.48
CA GLU A 275 -2.90 -8.43 -10.21
C GLU A 275 -3.13 -7.08 -9.52
N VAL A 276 -4.13 -7.05 -8.63
CA VAL A 276 -4.48 -5.89 -7.81
C VAL A 276 -4.24 -6.18 -6.33
N ILE A 277 -3.38 -5.38 -5.72
CA ILE A 277 -3.11 -5.36 -4.27
C ILE A 277 -3.66 -4.06 -3.72
N LEU A 278 -4.35 -4.11 -2.59
CA LEU A 278 -4.86 -2.92 -1.90
C LEU A 278 -4.05 -2.64 -0.64
N ASP A 279 -3.65 -1.40 -0.48
CA ASP A 279 -3.16 -0.89 0.80
C ASP A 279 -4.37 -0.60 1.70
N VAL A 280 -4.44 -1.29 2.85
CA VAL A 280 -5.60 -1.29 3.73
C VAL A 280 -5.27 -0.82 5.13
N VAL A 281 -6.14 0.04 5.66
CA VAL A 281 -5.97 0.68 6.96
C VAL A 281 -7.00 0.12 7.94
N TYR A 282 -6.65 -0.93 8.69
CA TYR A 282 -7.50 -1.49 9.74
C TYR A 282 -7.02 -1.13 11.16
N ASN A 283 -5.92 -0.41 11.26
CA ASN A 283 -5.29 -0.08 12.54
C ASN A 283 -5.96 1.10 13.24
N HIS A 284 -6.61 2.00 12.52
CA HIS A 284 -7.35 3.15 13.04
C HIS A 284 -8.51 3.53 12.10
N THR A 285 -9.34 4.49 12.51
CA THR A 285 -10.46 5.02 11.73
C THR A 285 -10.41 6.54 11.66
N ALA A 286 -11.17 7.12 10.73
CA ALA A 286 -11.34 8.56 10.58
C ALA A 286 -12.07 9.24 11.75
N GLU A 287 -12.59 8.52 12.74
CA GLU A 287 -13.27 9.11 13.89
C GLU A 287 -12.35 9.88 14.85
N GLY A 288 -11.00 9.73 14.72
CA GLY A 288 -10.00 10.45 15.51
C GLY A 288 -10.04 10.14 17.02
N ASN A 289 -9.54 11.06 17.85
CA ASN A 289 -9.52 10.91 19.31
C ASN A 289 -10.88 11.24 19.95
N GLU A 290 -10.93 11.41 21.28
CA GLU A 290 -12.15 11.71 22.06
C GLU A 290 -12.89 13.00 21.63
N HIS A 291 -12.23 13.89 20.89
CA HIS A 291 -12.77 15.12 20.34
C HIS A 291 -13.14 15.00 18.85
N GLY A 292 -12.88 13.84 18.24
CA GLY A 292 -13.14 13.58 16.83
C GLY A 292 -14.63 13.36 16.52
N TYR A 293 -14.90 12.89 15.32
CA TYR A 293 -16.27 12.69 14.83
C TYR A 293 -16.93 11.44 15.44
N THR A 294 -18.27 11.41 15.39
CA THR A 294 -19.09 10.23 15.69
C THR A 294 -20.00 10.01 14.50
N PHE A 295 -19.64 9.09 13.62
CA PHE A 295 -20.41 8.76 12.42
C PHE A 295 -20.46 7.28 12.10
N GLU A 296 -19.83 6.42 12.96
CA GLU A 296 -19.79 4.98 12.73
C GLU A 296 -19.62 4.24 14.06
N PHE A 297 -18.49 3.54 14.25
CA PHE A 297 -18.19 2.63 15.36
C PHE A 297 -18.38 3.25 16.75
N ARG A 298 -17.97 4.49 16.90
CA ARG A 298 -18.07 5.21 18.17
C ARG A 298 -19.50 5.33 18.67
N GLY A 299 -20.43 5.58 17.75
CA GLY A 299 -21.86 5.70 18.03
C GLY A 299 -22.59 4.37 18.14
N LEU A 300 -22.00 3.29 17.62
CA LEU A 300 -22.58 1.95 17.60
C LEU A 300 -22.22 1.12 18.84
N GLN A 301 -20.91 0.97 19.12
CA GLN A 301 -20.38 0.24 20.29
C GLN A 301 -18.90 0.58 20.48
N ASN A 302 -18.62 1.74 21.05
CA ASN A 302 -17.27 2.31 21.13
C ASN A 302 -16.23 1.40 21.80
N ASP A 303 -16.59 0.77 22.92
CA ASP A 303 -15.69 -0.06 23.74
C ASP A 303 -15.36 -1.44 23.13
N VAL A 304 -16.05 -1.82 22.06
CA VAL A 304 -15.77 -3.06 21.29
C VAL A 304 -14.82 -2.75 20.13
N TYR A 305 -15.06 -1.68 19.41
CA TYR A 305 -14.30 -1.37 18.19
C TYR A 305 -12.97 -0.66 18.47
N TYR A 306 -12.82 0.02 19.60
CA TYR A 306 -11.60 0.76 19.93
C TYR A 306 -10.87 0.22 21.16
N GLN A 307 -9.55 0.31 21.12
CA GLN A 307 -8.71 0.08 22.33
C GLN A 307 -8.79 1.30 23.23
N LEU A 308 -9.29 1.09 24.46
CA LEU A 308 -9.47 2.13 25.46
C LEU A 308 -8.57 1.87 26.67
N PRO A 309 -7.94 2.91 27.26
CA PRO A 309 -7.20 2.77 28.51
C PRO A 309 -8.11 2.22 29.64
N GLN A 310 -7.70 1.17 30.34
CA GLN A 310 -8.55 0.46 31.30
C GLN A 310 -9.14 1.35 32.42
N ARG A 311 -8.38 2.36 32.88
CA ARG A 311 -8.78 3.25 33.97
C ARG A 311 -9.43 4.54 33.50
N GLU A 312 -9.27 4.89 32.25
CA GLU A 312 -9.68 6.17 31.67
C GLU A 312 -10.32 5.96 30.29
N LYS A 313 -11.37 5.14 30.26
CA LYS A 313 -12.04 4.72 29.01
C LYS A 313 -12.67 5.85 28.19
N GLN A 314 -12.66 7.07 28.68
CA GLN A 314 -13.03 8.27 27.91
C GLN A 314 -12.01 8.62 26.82
N TYR A 315 -10.76 8.14 26.94
CA TYR A 315 -9.69 8.34 25.96
C TYR A 315 -9.50 7.10 25.07
N TYR A 316 -8.65 7.23 24.06
CA TYR A 316 -8.29 6.15 23.16
C TYR A 316 -6.80 5.81 23.28
N MET A 317 -6.45 4.53 23.12
CA MET A 317 -5.08 4.16 22.80
C MET A 317 -4.73 4.71 21.42
N ASN A 318 -3.47 5.15 21.21
CA ASN A 318 -3.04 5.80 19.98
C ASN A 318 -1.70 5.26 19.47
N PHE A 319 -1.66 3.98 19.09
CA PHE A 319 -0.48 3.36 18.46
C PHE A 319 -0.35 3.71 16.99
N SER A 320 -1.39 4.28 16.38
CA SER A 320 -1.40 4.72 14.99
C SER A 320 -0.84 6.13 14.78
N GLY A 321 -0.81 6.97 15.82
CA GLY A 321 -0.54 8.40 15.68
C GLY A 321 -1.76 9.22 15.20
N CYS A 322 -2.88 8.58 14.80
CA CYS A 322 -4.06 9.22 14.21
C CYS A 322 -5.19 9.46 15.20
N GLY A 323 -4.96 9.29 16.51
CA GLY A 323 -5.90 9.62 17.58
C GLY A 323 -6.68 8.44 18.15
N ASN A 324 -6.79 7.32 17.44
CA ASN A 324 -7.41 6.10 17.95
C ASN A 324 -6.64 4.85 17.50
N THR A 325 -6.98 3.73 18.11
CA THR A 325 -6.50 2.41 17.70
C THR A 325 -7.68 1.45 17.69
N VAL A 326 -7.86 0.75 16.56
CA VAL A 326 -8.91 -0.27 16.43
C VAL A 326 -8.56 -1.51 17.25
N ASN A 327 -9.55 -2.06 17.96
CA ASN A 327 -9.43 -3.26 18.80
C ASN A 327 -9.49 -4.54 17.94
N CYS A 328 -8.47 -4.74 17.10
CA CYS A 328 -8.45 -5.73 16.02
C CYS A 328 -8.62 -7.19 16.49
N ASN A 329 -8.22 -7.49 17.74
CA ASN A 329 -8.30 -8.86 18.29
C ASN A 329 -9.57 -9.14 19.11
N HIS A 330 -10.44 -8.14 19.33
CA HIS A 330 -11.78 -8.39 19.83
C HIS A 330 -12.60 -9.24 18.83
N PRO A 331 -13.34 -10.27 19.23
CA PRO A 331 -14.00 -11.19 18.31
C PRO A 331 -14.88 -10.52 17.25
N ILE A 332 -15.68 -9.53 17.62
CA ILE A 332 -16.57 -8.78 16.71
C ILE A 332 -15.77 -7.95 15.69
N THR A 333 -14.77 -7.22 16.15
CA THR A 333 -13.93 -6.37 15.28
C THR A 333 -13.08 -7.25 14.35
N ARG A 334 -12.58 -8.38 14.85
CA ARG A 334 -11.84 -9.35 14.04
C ARG A 334 -12.70 -9.91 12.92
N GLU A 335 -13.95 -10.31 13.21
CA GLU A 335 -14.87 -10.83 12.17
C GLU A 335 -15.22 -9.75 11.15
N PHE A 336 -15.45 -8.50 11.60
CA PHE A 336 -15.62 -7.35 10.71
C PHE A 336 -14.45 -7.19 9.72
N ILE A 337 -13.21 -7.27 10.19
CA ILE A 337 -12.02 -7.17 9.33
C ILE A 337 -11.94 -8.34 8.35
N LEU A 338 -12.20 -9.57 8.82
CA LEU A 338 -12.21 -10.75 7.96
C LEU A 338 -13.32 -10.67 6.91
N ASP A 339 -14.50 -10.20 7.26
CA ASP A 339 -15.62 -10.02 6.31
C ASP A 339 -15.28 -8.97 5.26
N SER A 340 -14.62 -7.89 5.64
CA SER A 340 -14.14 -6.89 4.69
C SER A 340 -13.13 -7.49 3.70
N LEU A 341 -12.10 -8.18 4.19
CA LEU A 341 -11.10 -8.84 3.33
C LEU A 341 -11.74 -9.87 2.39
N ARG A 342 -12.66 -10.71 2.91
CA ARG A 342 -13.41 -11.70 2.11
C ARG A 342 -14.24 -11.03 1.02
N TYR A 343 -14.91 -9.90 1.34
CA TYR A 343 -15.68 -9.13 0.37
C TYR A 343 -14.80 -8.62 -0.78
N TRP A 344 -13.65 -8.03 -0.45
CA TRP A 344 -12.73 -7.52 -1.47
C TRP A 344 -12.16 -8.64 -2.37
N VAL A 345 -12.01 -9.86 -1.85
CA VAL A 345 -11.59 -11.01 -2.66
C VAL A 345 -12.76 -11.60 -3.47
N LEU A 346 -13.92 -11.85 -2.83
CA LEU A 346 -15.02 -12.58 -3.46
C LEU A 346 -15.84 -11.72 -4.41
N GLN A 347 -16.04 -10.44 -4.07
CA GLN A 347 -16.92 -9.53 -4.81
C GLN A 347 -16.16 -8.53 -5.67
N MET A 348 -14.95 -8.16 -5.26
CA MET A 348 -14.14 -7.18 -5.95
C MET A 348 -12.95 -7.78 -6.70
N HIS A 349 -12.72 -9.11 -6.58
CA HIS A 349 -11.66 -9.88 -7.22
C HIS A 349 -10.24 -9.35 -6.96
N VAL A 350 -9.98 -8.82 -5.76
CA VAL A 350 -8.66 -8.33 -5.35
C VAL A 350 -7.72 -9.50 -5.05
N ASP A 351 -6.45 -9.42 -5.49
CA ASP A 351 -5.46 -10.51 -5.40
C ASP A 351 -4.57 -10.42 -4.14
N GLY A 352 -4.58 -9.31 -3.43
CA GLY A 352 -3.76 -9.17 -2.24
C GLY A 352 -4.01 -7.89 -1.46
N PHE A 353 -3.35 -7.82 -0.28
CA PHE A 353 -3.44 -6.70 0.65
C PHE A 353 -2.08 -6.36 1.24
N ARG A 354 -1.78 -5.07 1.33
CA ARG A 354 -0.73 -4.50 2.17
C ARG A 354 -1.40 -3.86 3.37
N PHE A 355 -1.02 -4.26 4.58
CA PHE A 355 -1.63 -3.77 5.82
C PHE A 355 -0.77 -2.65 6.40
N ASP A 356 -1.34 -1.45 6.44
CA ASP A 356 -0.77 -0.27 7.07
C ASP A 356 -0.59 -0.49 8.58
N LEU A 357 0.58 -0.08 9.12
CA LEU A 357 0.95 -0.23 10.53
C LEU A 357 0.55 -1.60 11.12
N ALA A 358 0.85 -2.69 10.39
CA ALA A 358 0.34 -4.03 10.69
C ALA A 358 0.70 -4.54 12.09
N SER A 359 1.73 -4.00 12.74
CA SER A 359 2.08 -4.34 14.12
C SER A 359 0.95 -4.04 15.13
N ILE A 360 0.05 -3.11 14.80
CA ILE A 360 -1.15 -2.84 15.63
C ILE A 360 -2.09 -4.05 15.63
N LEU A 361 -2.22 -4.77 14.53
CA LEU A 361 -3.06 -5.97 14.41
C LEU A 361 -2.59 -7.11 15.33
N THR A 362 -1.37 -7.00 15.87
CA THR A 362 -0.78 -7.99 16.77
C THR A 362 -1.00 -7.69 18.25
N ARG A 363 -1.62 -6.55 18.59
CA ARG A 363 -1.84 -6.14 19.98
C ARG A 363 -3.16 -6.69 20.55
N ASP A 364 -3.16 -6.99 21.85
CA ASP A 364 -4.38 -7.34 22.59
C ASP A 364 -5.25 -6.09 22.88
N GLU A 365 -6.36 -6.30 23.61
CA GLU A 365 -7.33 -5.24 23.95
C GLU A 365 -6.74 -4.10 24.81
N ILE A 366 -5.59 -4.33 25.45
CA ILE A 366 -4.89 -3.34 26.29
C ILE A 366 -3.57 -2.86 25.67
N GLY A 367 -3.34 -3.18 24.39
CA GLY A 367 -2.20 -2.72 23.62
C GLY A 367 -0.92 -3.53 23.76
N ILE A 368 -0.94 -4.70 24.42
CA ILE A 368 0.25 -5.57 24.58
C ILE A 368 0.42 -6.43 23.31
N PRO A 369 1.63 -6.47 22.71
CA PRO A 369 1.88 -7.34 21.57
C PRO A 369 1.74 -8.82 21.92
N LEU A 370 0.98 -9.56 21.13
CA LEU A 370 0.76 -10.99 21.25
C LEU A 370 1.78 -11.79 20.44
N SER A 371 2.22 -12.92 20.96
CA SER A 371 3.04 -13.89 20.20
C SER A 371 2.21 -14.69 19.19
N LEU A 372 0.91 -14.88 19.46
CA LEU A 372 -0.06 -15.56 18.60
C LEU A 372 -1.32 -14.69 18.44
N PRO A 373 -1.25 -13.62 17.65
CA PRO A 373 -2.38 -12.70 17.50
C PRO A 373 -3.53 -13.39 16.75
N PRO A 374 -4.75 -13.41 17.28
CA PRO A 374 -5.88 -14.10 16.66
C PRO A 374 -6.20 -13.61 15.23
N LEU A 375 -6.13 -12.29 14.98
CA LEU A 375 -6.47 -11.75 13.66
C LEU A 375 -5.47 -12.16 12.59
N THR A 376 -4.17 -11.96 12.82
CA THR A 376 -3.15 -12.26 11.78
C THR A 376 -3.05 -13.74 11.47
N HIS A 377 -3.32 -14.61 12.46
CA HIS A 377 -3.45 -16.04 12.24
C HIS A 377 -4.73 -16.38 11.46
N ALA A 378 -5.87 -15.77 11.80
CA ALA A 378 -7.13 -15.99 11.09
C ALA A 378 -7.00 -15.59 9.60
N ILE A 379 -6.36 -14.46 9.29
CA ILE A 379 -6.08 -14.04 7.90
C ILE A 379 -5.19 -15.08 7.19
N ASN A 380 -4.18 -15.63 7.87
CA ASN A 380 -3.29 -16.63 7.30
C ASN A 380 -4.01 -17.94 6.97
N GLU A 381 -5.00 -18.32 7.76
CA GLU A 381 -5.67 -19.63 7.72
C GLU A 381 -7.01 -19.60 6.96
N ASP A 382 -7.54 -18.40 6.67
CA ASP A 382 -8.83 -18.25 5.99
C ASP A 382 -8.81 -18.87 4.60
N PRO A 383 -9.74 -19.78 4.27
CA PRO A 383 -9.75 -20.48 2.98
C PRO A 383 -10.04 -19.56 1.79
N ILE A 384 -10.77 -18.45 1.99
CA ILE A 384 -11.04 -17.46 0.95
C ILE A 384 -9.78 -16.65 0.64
N LEU A 385 -9.01 -16.35 1.68
CA LEU A 385 -7.75 -15.58 1.57
C LEU A 385 -6.54 -16.47 1.25
N ALA A 386 -6.70 -17.79 1.10
CA ALA A 386 -5.59 -18.74 0.98
C ALA A 386 -4.61 -18.45 -0.16
N ASN A 387 -5.10 -17.90 -1.26
CA ASN A 387 -4.30 -17.59 -2.44
C ASN A 387 -3.96 -16.10 -2.58
N THR A 388 -4.43 -15.24 -1.66
CA THR A 388 -4.12 -13.80 -1.71
C THR A 388 -2.71 -13.52 -1.22
N LYS A 389 -2.09 -12.49 -1.78
CA LYS A 389 -0.85 -11.92 -1.23
C LYS A 389 -1.18 -11.14 0.03
N ILE A 390 -0.45 -11.40 1.13
CA ILE A 390 -0.61 -10.69 2.40
C ILE A 390 0.74 -10.09 2.80
N ILE A 391 0.78 -8.76 2.89
CA ILE A 391 1.98 -7.98 3.10
C ILE A 391 1.79 -7.11 4.34
N ALA A 392 2.72 -7.20 5.28
CA ALA A 392 2.71 -6.37 6.49
C ALA A 392 3.68 -5.20 6.35
N GLU A 393 3.25 -4.03 6.77
CA GLU A 393 4.14 -3.00 7.26
C GLU A 393 4.47 -3.33 8.72
N PRO A 394 5.65 -3.89 9.03
CA PRO A 394 5.90 -4.60 10.29
C PRO A 394 6.34 -3.67 11.44
N TRP A 395 5.72 -2.49 11.57
CA TRP A 395 5.94 -1.51 12.65
C TRP A 395 4.68 -0.74 13.00
N ASP A 396 4.75 0.10 14.03
CA ASP A 396 3.73 1.07 14.40
C ASP A 396 4.33 2.35 15.02
N CYS A 397 3.48 3.37 15.22
CA CYS A 397 3.90 4.63 15.84
C CYS A 397 4.14 4.53 17.36
N GLY A 398 3.75 3.43 17.99
CA GLY A 398 4.03 3.12 19.39
C GLY A 398 5.43 2.54 19.65
N GLY A 399 6.26 2.41 18.58
CA GLY A 399 7.64 1.95 18.65
C GLY A 399 7.81 0.43 18.54
N LEU A 400 6.76 -0.32 18.21
CA LEU A 400 6.88 -1.75 17.93
C LEU A 400 7.43 -1.95 16.51
N TYR A 401 8.52 -2.72 16.39
CA TYR A 401 9.18 -3.04 15.13
C TYR A 401 9.39 -4.55 15.02
N GLN A 402 8.63 -5.22 14.15
CA GLN A 402 8.55 -6.69 14.07
C GLN A 402 9.16 -7.26 12.76
N LEU A 403 9.97 -6.48 12.06
CA LEU A 403 10.61 -6.93 10.82
C LEU A 403 11.43 -8.21 11.04
N GLY A 404 11.16 -9.24 10.23
CA GLY A 404 11.75 -10.57 10.36
C GLY A 404 11.05 -11.47 11.37
N GLY A 405 10.20 -10.90 12.23
CA GLY A 405 9.49 -11.58 13.31
C GLY A 405 8.00 -11.31 13.36
N PHE A 406 7.39 -10.76 12.30
CA PHE A 406 5.95 -10.46 12.29
C PHE A 406 5.14 -11.74 12.53
N PRO A 407 4.26 -11.78 13.58
CA PRO A 407 3.52 -12.98 13.95
C PRO A 407 2.25 -13.12 13.08
N GLY A 408 1.92 -14.34 12.68
CA GLY A 408 0.71 -14.61 11.86
C GLY A 408 0.89 -15.75 10.86
N GLY A 409 2.05 -16.43 10.88
CA GLY A 409 2.32 -17.57 10.00
C GLY A 409 3.27 -17.25 8.85
N LYS A 410 3.51 -18.27 7.99
CA LYS A 410 4.58 -18.21 6.98
C LYS A 410 4.19 -17.47 5.68
N ARG A 411 2.90 -17.23 5.46
CA ARG A 411 2.41 -16.55 4.24
C ARG A 411 2.64 -15.04 4.25
N TRP A 412 2.77 -14.44 5.44
CA TRP A 412 2.99 -13.01 5.56
C TRP A 412 4.33 -12.61 4.96
N CYS A 413 4.27 -11.73 3.97
CA CYS A 413 5.42 -10.97 3.49
C CYS A 413 5.54 -9.68 4.31
N GLU A 414 6.73 -9.09 4.30
CA GLU A 414 7.02 -7.88 5.08
C GLU A 414 7.70 -6.84 4.21
N TRP A 415 7.29 -5.59 4.28
CA TRP A 415 8.08 -4.47 3.76
C TRP A 415 9.44 -4.46 4.46
N ASN A 416 10.52 -4.67 3.71
CA ASN A 416 11.85 -4.81 4.27
C ASN A 416 12.57 -3.45 4.38
N GLY A 417 12.33 -2.73 5.47
CA GLY A 417 13.01 -1.47 5.75
C GLY A 417 14.52 -1.58 5.85
N LYS A 418 15.07 -2.74 6.29
CA LYS A 418 16.53 -2.96 6.29
C LYS A 418 17.09 -3.09 4.88
N PHE A 419 16.35 -3.71 3.95
CA PHE A 419 16.75 -3.72 2.54
C PHE A 419 16.87 -2.30 2.01
N ARG A 420 15.84 -1.48 2.20
CA ARG A 420 15.82 -0.08 1.80
C ARG A 420 17.06 0.66 2.34
N ASP A 421 17.28 0.59 3.64
CA ASP A 421 18.29 1.39 4.31
C ASP A 421 19.72 0.94 3.97
N ASP A 422 19.98 -0.39 3.96
CA ASP A 422 21.31 -0.94 3.66
C ASP A 422 21.70 -0.72 2.19
N ILE A 423 20.76 -0.85 1.25
CA ILE A 423 21.02 -0.58 -0.18
C ILE A 423 21.20 0.92 -0.44
N ARG A 424 20.40 1.80 0.21
CA ARG A 424 20.60 3.25 0.11
C ARG A 424 21.99 3.66 0.59
N ARG A 425 22.43 3.17 1.74
CA ARG A 425 23.78 3.43 2.28
C ARG A 425 24.89 2.91 1.36
N PHE A 426 24.73 1.71 0.83
CA PHE A 426 25.72 1.11 -0.06
C PHE A 426 25.88 1.93 -1.35
N ILE A 427 24.78 2.26 -2.04
CA ILE A 427 24.83 3.03 -3.29
C ILE A 427 25.27 4.48 -3.04
N ARG A 428 24.93 5.08 -1.90
CA ARG A 428 25.45 6.38 -1.48
C ARG A 428 26.98 6.36 -1.34
N GLY A 429 27.57 5.24 -0.97
CA GLY A 429 29.00 5.03 -0.82
C GLY A 429 29.49 5.13 0.63
N ASP A 430 28.64 4.75 1.59
CA ASP A 430 29.02 4.66 3.00
C ASP A 430 30.08 3.55 3.19
N ASP A 431 31.05 3.82 4.06
CA ASP A 431 32.06 2.81 4.42
C ASP A 431 31.42 1.68 5.24
N THR A 432 31.98 0.48 5.15
CA THR A 432 31.64 -0.70 6.00
C THR A 432 30.26 -1.30 5.81
N ILE A 433 29.47 -0.90 4.81
CA ILE A 433 28.10 -1.38 4.57
C ILE A 433 28.04 -2.58 3.59
N SER A 434 29.12 -2.91 2.89
CA SER A 434 29.13 -3.94 1.83
C SER A 434 28.66 -5.32 2.32
N ASN A 435 28.98 -5.72 3.55
CA ASN A 435 28.51 -6.97 4.14
C ASN A 435 26.99 -6.98 4.38
N ALA A 436 26.44 -5.89 4.91
CA ALA A 436 24.99 -5.77 5.10
C ALA A 436 24.27 -5.78 3.74
N ALA A 437 24.77 -5.03 2.75
CA ALA A 437 24.22 -5.04 1.40
C ALA A 437 24.25 -6.46 0.80
N ALA A 438 25.33 -7.22 0.97
CA ALA A 438 25.43 -8.61 0.53
C ALA A 438 24.34 -9.49 1.17
N THR A 439 24.08 -9.32 2.47
CA THR A 439 23.01 -10.05 3.18
C THR A 439 21.63 -9.70 2.61
N ARG A 440 21.37 -8.42 2.30
CA ARG A 440 20.10 -7.98 1.67
C ARG A 440 19.91 -8.60 0.29
N ILE A 441 20.94 -8.52 -0.56
CA ILE A 441 20.95 -9.08 -1.93
C ILE A 441 20.68 -10.58 -1.91
N ALA A 442 21.26 -11.30 -0.95
CA ALA A 442 21.09 -12.75 -0.80
C ALA A 442 19.72 -13.15 -0.18
N GLY A 443 18.79 -12.22 0.04
CA GLY A 443 17.42 -12.49 0.50
C GLY A 443 17.20 -12.32 1.99
N SER A 444 18.05 -11.57 2.72
CA SER A 444 17.85 -11.23 4.14
C SER A 444 17.68 -12.46 5.04
N SER A 445 18.57 -13.44 4.92
CA SER A 445 18.50 -14.69 5.69
C SER A 445 18.57 -14.49 7.21
N ASP A 446 19.22 -13.43 7.67
CA ASP A 446 19.26 -12.98 9.07
C ASP A 446 17.88 -12.62 9.64
N LEU A 447 16.93 -12.23 8.78
CA LEU A 447 15.56 -11.88 9.15
C LEU A 447 14.62 -13.09 9.09
N TYR A 448 14.71 -13.91 8.04
CA TYR A 448 13.64 -14.85 7.71
C TYR A 448 14.02 -16.33 7.86
N LYS A 449 15.32 -16.69 7.75
CA LYS A 449 15.73 -18.12 7.72
C LYS A 449 15.41 -18.84 9.03
N LEU A 450 15.67 -18.22 10.18
CA LEU A 450 15.43 -18.83 11.49
C LEU A 450 13.95 -19.09 11.80
N SER A 451 13.05 -18.27 11.28
CA SER A 451 11.60 -18.47 11.41
C SER A 451 11.03 -19.48 10.40
N GLY A 452 11.88 -20.11 9.56
CA GLY A 452 11.49 -21.07 8.54
C GLY A 452 10.72 -20.44 7.38
N ARG A 453 10.87 -19.13 7.18
CA ARG A 453 10.34 -18.38 6.02
C ARG A 453 11.37 -18.37 4.89
N SER A 454 10.95 -17.94 3.69
CA SER A 454 11.77 -17.91 2.49
C SER A 454 12.28 -16.50 2.16
N PRO A 455 13.21 -16.32 1.21
CA PRO A 455 13.59 -15.00 0.71
C PRO A 455 12.39 -14.19 0.19
N LEU A 456 11.35 -14.88 -0.30
CA LEU A 456 10.13 -14.27 -0.84
C LEU A 456 9.25 -13.59 0.22
N SER A 457 9.54 -13.80 1.52
CA SER A 457 8.89 -13.04 2.59
C SER A 457 9.34 -11.56 2.62
N SER A 458 10.43 -11.23 1.94
CA SER A 458 10.95 -9.87 1.80
C SER A 458 10.32 -9.16 0.63
N ILE A 459 9.51 -8.13 0.89
CA ILE A 459 9.16 -7.12 -0.12
C ILE A 459 10.29 -6.10 -0.14
N ASN A 460 11.07 -6.13 -1.21
CA ASN A 460 12.24 -5.26 -1.39
C ASN A 460 11.81 -3.94 -2.05
N PHE A 461 12.18 -2.82 -1.46
CA PHE A 461 11.92 -1.51 -2.03
C PHE A 461 13.11 -0.56 -1.76
N ILE A 462 13.31 0.43 -2.63
CA ILE A 462 14.26 1.52 -2.43
C ILE A 462 13.51 2.74 -1.91
N THR A 463 12.33 2.97 -2.43
CA THR A 463 11.42 4.09 -2.15
C THR A 463 10.02 3.54 -1.97
N ALA A 464 9.15 4.28 -1.27
CA ALA A 464 7.73 4.02 -1.10
C ALA A 464 6.95 5.33 -1.28
N HIS A 465 5.63 5.30 -1.15
CA HIS A 465 4.81 6.52 -1.20
C HIS A 465 5.26 7.57 -0.17
N ASP A 466 5.71 7.12 1.00
CA ASP A 466 6.35 7.93 2.03
C ASP A 466 7.87 8.01 1.82
N GLY A 467 8.45 9.15 2.12
CA GLY A 467 9.87 9.41 1.87
C GLY A 467 10.14 10.07 0.51
N PHE A 468 11.42 10.16 0.15
CA PHE A 468 11.83 10.69 -1.15
C PHE A 468 11.52 9.74 -2.30
N THR A 469 11.17 10.30 -3.47
CA THR A 469 11.20 9.57 -4.74
C THR A 469 12.65 9.16 -5.07
N LEU A 470 12.83 8.22 -5.99
CA LEU A 470 14.17 7.78 -6.39
C LEU A 470 15.02 8.93 -6.99
N ASN A 471 14.39 9.86 -7.71
CA ASN A 471 15.06 11.05 -8.19
C ASN A 471 15.45 12.00 -7.06
N ASP A 472 14.56 12.18 -6.07
CA ASP A 472 14.83 13.09 -4.94
C ASP A 472 15.89 12.52 -4.00
N LEU A 473 15.96 11.19 -3.86
CA LEU A 473 16.98 10.48 -3.08
C LEU A 473 18.41 10.79 -3.54
N VAL A 474 18.60 11.12 -4.81
CA VAL A 474 19.91 11.50 -5.39
C VAL A 474 20.06 13.00 -5.64
N SER A 475 19.03 13.78 -5.30
CA SER A 475 18.96 15.21 -5.61
C SER A 475 18.83 16.13 -4.40
N TYR A 476 18.39 15.59 -3.26
CA TYR A 476 18.16 16.36 -2.03
C TYR A 476 18.88 15.74 -0.83
N ASN A 477 19.51 16.57 -0.01
CA ASN A 477 20.02 16.15 1.29
C ASN A 477 18.99 16.37 2.39
N ASN A 478 18.18 17.43 2.28
CA ASN A 478 17.19 17.80 3.27
C ASN A 478 15.77 17.68 2.73
N LYS A 479 14.80 17.44 3.60
CA LYS A 479 13.38 17.47 3.25
C LYS A 479 12.91 18.91 3.02
N HIS A 480 11.96 19.07 2.11
CA HIS A 480 11.33 20.32 1.72
C HIS A 480 9.81 20.22 1.81
N ASN A 481 9.28 20.06 3.05
CA ASN A 481 7.85 19.85 3.32
C ASN A 481 7.11 21.15 3.71
N GLN A 482 7.70 22.33 3.47
CA GLN A 482 7.09 23.59 3.88
C GLN A 482 5.67 23.78 3.36
N GLU A 483 5.41 23.29 2.15
CA GLU A 483 4.08 23.40 1.52
C GLU A 483 3.00 22.55 2.19
N ASN A 484 3.36 21.62 3.10
CA ASN A 484 2.39 20.83 3.89
C ASN A 484 1.76 21.65 5.03
N GLY A 485 2.22 22.86 5.30
CA GLY A 485 1.65 23.73 6.34
C GLY A 485 2.03 23.33 7.78
N GLU A 486 3.08 22.50 7.94
CA GLU A 486 3.55 21.97 9.23
C GLU A 486 4.95 22.47 9.62
N GLU A 487 5.39 23.61 9.05
CA GLU A 487 6.70 24.22 9.32
C GLU A 487 7.89 23.27 9.05
N ASN A 488 7.74 22.35 8.07
CA ASN A 488 8.74 21.33 7.73
C ASN A 488 9.09 20.37 8.89
N ARG A 489 8.17 20.16 9.86
CA ARG A 489 8.39 19.25 10.99
C ARG A 489 7.99 17.82 10.69
N ASP A 490 7.08 17.62 9.75
CA ASP A 490 6.56 16.35 9.28
C ASP A 490 7.58 15.58 8.40
N GLY A 491 7.40 14.29 8.25
CA GLY A 491 8.30 13.41 7.50
C GLY A 491 9.65 13.17 8.18
N SER A 492 10.47 12.30 7.59
CA SER A 492 11.77 11.91 8.15
C SER A 492 12.87 12.94 7.88
N ASP A 493 13.71 13.21 8.89
CA ASP A 493 14.92 14.04 8.72
C ASP A 493 16.08 13.26 8.11
N ASP A 494 16.16 11.94 8.33
CA ASP A 494 17.18 11.05 7.77
C ASP A 494 16.62 10.23 6.61
N ASN A 495 16.89 10.66 5.39
CA ASN A 495 16.45 10.00 4.17
C ASN A 495 17.50 9.07 3.57
N LEU A 496 18.71 9.01 4.14
CA LEU A 496 19.86 8.30 3.58
C LEU A 496 20.16 8.73 2.12
N SER A 497 19.85 9.97 1.79
CA SER A 497 20.00 10.59 0.47
C SER A 497 21.35 11.27 0.28
N TYR A 498 21.65 11.69 -0.96
CA TYR A 498 22.82 12.52 -1.25
C TYR A 498 22.63 13.34 -2.53
N ASN A 499 22.75 14.64 -2.46
CA ASN A 499 22.47 15.59 -3.55
C ASN A 499 23.61 15.74 -4.58
N HIS A 500 24.75 15.07 -4.39
CA HIS A 500 25.96 15.17 -5.23
C HIS A 500 26.51 16.59 -5.40
N GLY A 501 26.35 17.41 -4.36
CA GLY A 501 26.89 18.77 -4.29
C GLY A 501 25.98 19.87 -4.83
N TYR A 502 24.74 19.54 -5.20
CA TYR A 502 23.73 20.53 -5.62
C TYR A 502 22.34 20.11 -5.14
N GLU A 503 21.69 20.96 -4.34
CA GLU A 503 20.35 20.66 -3.79
C GLU A 503 19.27 20.94 -4.84
N GLY A 504 18.47 19.93 -5.14
CA GLY A 504 17.36 20.04 -6.10
C GLY A 504 17.76 19.85 -7.56
N GLU A 505 16.96 20.39 -8.47
CA GLU A 505 17.17 20.29 -9.92
C GLU A 505 18.50 20.94 -10.33
N CYS A 506 19.23 20.27 -11.21
CA CYS A 506 20.56 20.70 -11.61
C CYS A 506 20.73 20.65 -13.13
N VAL A 507 21.29 21.72 -13.71
CA VAL A 507 21.59 21.79 -15.14
C VAL A 507 23.03 21.34 -15.48
N ASN A 508 23.85 21.02 -14.45
CA ASN A 508 25.21 20.55 -14.67
C ASN A 508 25.22 19.09 -15.14
N PRO A 509 25.62 18.80 -16.39
CA PRO A 509 25.53 17.45 -16.93
C PRO A 509 26.43 16.43 -16.20
N LYS A 510 27.51 16.88 -15.54
CA LYS A 510 28.35 15.97 -14.74
C LYS A 510 27.62 15.47 -13.50
N ILE A 511 26.91 16.36 -12.81
CA ILE A 511 26.10 15.99 -11.64
C ILE A 511 24.93 15.12 -12.07
N GLU A 512 24.22 15.51 -13.13
CA GLU A 512 23.07 14.75 -13.65
C GLU A 512 23.46 13.35 -14.13
N ASN A 513 24.62 13.18 -14.76
CA ASN A 513 25.13 11.87 -15.14
C ASN A 513 25.46 10.99 -13.91
N ILE A 514 25.99 11.58 -12.84
CA ILE A 514 26.20 10.85 -11.58
C ILE A 514 24.86 10.41 -10.98
N ARG A 515 23.90 11.33 -10.88
CA ARG A 515 22.54 11.04 -10.36
C ARG A 515 21.88 9.93 -11.16
N LEU A 516 21.85 10.02 -12.48
CA LEU A 516 21.28 8.98 -13.36
C LEU A 516 21.95 7.62 -13.16
N ARG A 517 23.28 7.59 -13.02
CA ARG A 517 24.04 6.37 -12.73
C ARG A 517 23.64 5.76 -11.40
N LYS A 518 23.48 6.58 -10.35
CA LYS A 518 23.01 6.12 -9.03
C LYS A 518 21.57 5.57 -9.09
N ILE A 519 20.68 6.24 -9.81
CA ILE A 519 19.31 5.75 -10.06
C ILE A 519 19.34 4.36 -10.73
N LYS A 520 20.16 4.19 -11.79
CA LYS A 520 20.32 2.90 -12.46
C LYS A 520 20.88 1.83 -11.52
N ASN A 521 21.81 2.17 -10.61
CA ASN A 521 22.32 1.23 -9.61
C ASN A 521 21.23 0.80 -8.62
N PHE A 522 20.40 1.71 -8.13
CA PHE A 522 19.28 1.38 -7.26
C PHE A 522 18.30 0.41 -7.94
N LEU A 523 17.89 0.71 -9.17
CA LEU A 523 17.01 -0.15 -9.95
C LEU A 523 17.66 -1.51 -10.21
N LEU A 524 18.95 -1.56 -10.53
CA LEU A 524 19.68 -2.79 -10.72
C LEU A 524 19.59 -3.67 -9.46
N TYR A 525 19.93 -3.13 -8.27
CA TYR A 525 19.88 -3.88 -7.02
C TYR A 525 18.46 -4.27 -6.61
N LEU A 526 17.47 -3.45 -6.89
CA LEU A 526 16.06 -3.80 -6.66
C LEU A 526 15.69 -5.09 -7.42
N PHE A 527 16.06 -5.18 -8.70
CA PHE A 527 15.62 -6.28 -9.55
C PHE A 527 16.52 -7.53 -9.55
N ILE A 528 17.79 -7.44 -9.17
CA ILE A 528 18.66 -8.62 -9.08
C ILE A 528 18.65 -9.30 -7.71
N SER A 529 18.18 -8.62 -6.65
CA SER A 529 18.16 -9.16 -5.28
C SER A 529 17.11 -10.25 -5.12
N GLN A 530 17.37 -11.21 -4.23
CA GLN A 530 16.38 -12.21 -3.82
C GLN A 530 15.28 -11.55 -2.99
N GLY A 531 14.03 -11.98 -3.17
CA GLY A 531 12.84 -11.36 -2.58
C GLY A 531 11.84 -10.91 -3.65
N VAL A 532 10.84 -10.13 -3.28
CA VAL A 532 9.81 -9.58 -4.18
C VAL A 532 10.08 -8.09 -4.37
N PRO A 533 10.38 -7.60 -5.57
CA PRO A 533 10.63 -6.19 -5.81
C PRO A 533 9.34 -5.37 -5.86
N MET A 534 9.36 -4.19 -5.23
CA MET A 534 8.35 -3.16 -5.31
C MET A 534 8.97 -1.86 -5.83
N LEU A 535 8.40 -1.32 -6.92
CA LEU A 535 8.78 -0.07 -7.57
C LEU A 535 7.70 0.97 -7.34
N VAL A 536 8.07 2.18 -6.95
CA VAL A 536 7.12 3.30 -6.81
C VAL A 536 6.84 3.92 -8.17
N ALA A 537 5.58 4.26 -8.41
CA ALA A 537 5.13 4.91 -9.63
C ALA A 537 5.91 6.18 -9.95
N GLY A 538 6.50 6.20 -11.13
CA GLY A 538 7.27 7.33 -11.63
C GLY A 538 8.78 7.29 -11.34
N ASP A 539 9.27 6.38 -10.52
CA ASP A 539 10.71 6.25 -10.27
C ASP A 539 11.47 5.85 -11.54
N GLU A 540 10.85 5.04 -12.39
CA GLU A 540 11.39 4.64 -13.70
C GLU A 540 11.47 5.78 -14.72
N MET A 541 10.79 6.90 -14.45
CA MET A 541 10.80 8.09 -15.30
C MET A 541 11.34 9.34 -14.60
N ARG A 542 11.98 9.17 -13.43
CA ARG A 542 12.57 10.26 -12.63
C ARG A 542 11.54 11.27 -12.09
N ARG A 543 10.39 10.80 -11.61
CA ARG A 543 9.43 11.65 -10.89
C ARG A 543 10.11 12.34 -9.71
N THR A 544 9.79 13.61 -9.49
CA THR A 544 10.23 14.38 -8.33
C THR A 544 9.04 14.91 -7.56
N GLN A 545 9.17 14.97 -6.24
CA GLN A 545 8.29 15.69 -5.32
C GLN A 545 8.96 16.98 -4.82
N HIS A 546 10.02 17.44 -5.54
CA HIS A 546 10.79 18.64 -5.22
C HIS A 546 11.36 18.62 -3.80
N GLY A 547 11.74 17.42 -3.31
CA GLY A 547 12.25 17.21 -1.96
C GLY A 547 11.19 17.15 -0.86
N ASN A 548 9.89 17.16 -1.20
CA ASN A 548 8.84 16.82 -0.25
C ASN A 548 8.84 15.31 -0.01
N ASN A 549 9.14 14.88 1.21
CA ASN A 549 9.21 13.48 1.57
C ASN A 549 7.99 12.98 2.37
N ASN A 550 6.91 13.77 2.43
CA ASN A 550 5.68 13.43 3.13
C ASN A 550 4.46 14.08 2.45
N ALA A 551 4.26 13.79 1.16
CA ALA A 551 3.28 14.46 0.32
C ALA A 551 1.80 14.05 0.56
N TYR A 552 1.47 13.62 1.79
CA TYR A 552 0.16 13.07 2.17
C TYR A 552 -1.01 14.01 1.93
N CYS A 553 -0.76 15.31 1.89
CA CYS A 553 -1.76 16.35 1.73
C CYS A 553 -1.62 17.15 0.41
N GLN A 554 -0.79 16.68 -0.53
CA GLN A 554 -0.48 17.38 -1.78
C GLN A 554 -1.24 16.76 -2.96
N ASP A 555 -2.48 17.18 -3.17
CA ASP A 555 -3.29 16.77 -4.34
C ASP A 555 -3.03 17.72 -5.52
N ASN A 556 -1.80 17.74 -6.00
CA ASN A 556 -1.32 18.65 -7.04
C ASN A 556 -0.07 18.08 -7.74
N ASP A 557 0.60 18.90 -8.54
CA ASP A 557 1.78 18.52 -9.34
C ASP A 557 2.98 18.01 -8.51
N ILE A 558 3.02 18.24 -7.19
CA ILE A 558 4.03 17.63 -6.31
C ILE A 558 3.87 16.11 -6.29
N SER A 559 2.63 15.62 -6.24
CA SER A 559 2.32 14.20 -6.09
C SER A 559 1.92 13.52 -7.40
N TRP A 560 1.27 14.24 -8.32
CA TRP A 560 0.75 13.65 -9.56
C TRP A 560 1.88 13.22 -10.50
N ILE A 561 1.63 12.17 -11.27
CA ILE A 561 2.57 11.71 -12.29
C ILE A 561 2.57 12.69 -13.47
N ASN A 562 3.73 13.28 -13.73
CA ASN A 562 3.96 14.05 -14.96
C ASN A 562 4.38 13.10 -16.09
N TRP A 563 3.45 12.83 -17.00
CA TRP A 563 3.64 11.89 -18.10
C TRP A 563 4.57 12.41 -19.21
N ASP A 564 4.88 13.71 -19.25
CA ASP A 564 5.88 14.27 -20.17
C ASP A 564 7.29 13.72 -19.89
N LEU A 565 7.52 13.26 -18.64
CA LEU A 565 8.77 12.61 -18.23
C LEU A 565 9.03 11.29 -18.97
N VAL A 566 8.00 10.62 -19.51
CA VAL A 566 8.14 9.38 -20.27
C VAL A 566 9.03 9.59 -21.49
N ASN A 567 8.75 10.61 -22.29
CA ASN A 567 9.55 10.93 -23.48
C ASN A 567 10.96 11.43 -23.09
N LYS A 568 11.07 12.21 -22.02
CA LYS A 568 12.34 12.77 -21.54
C LYS A 568 13.28 11.69 -20.99
N ASN A 569 12.74 10.63 -20.40
CA ASN A 569 13.49 9.57 -19.70
C ASN A 569 13.26 8.17 -20.32
N GLU A 570 12.96 8.08 -21.60
CA GLU A 570 12.71 6.83 -22.33
C GLU A 570 13.83 5.80 -22.11
N GLY A 571 15.08 6.27 -22.06
CA GLY A 571 16.25 5.41 -21.81
C GLY A 571 16.21 4.74 -20.44
N LEU A 572 15.77 5.43 -19.39
CA LEU A 572 15.65 4.86 -18.04
C LEU A 572 14.47 3.89 -17.94
N ILE A 573 13.35 4.21 -18.58
CA ILE A 573 12.18 3.31 -18.66
C ILE A 573 12.57 2.00 -19.36
N ARG A 574 13.30 2.11 -20.50
CA ARG A 574 13.85 0.95 -21.19
C ARG A 574 14.80 0.14 -20.29
N PHE A 575 15.71 0.80 -19.59
CA PHE A 575 16.64 0.16 -18.64
C PHE A 575 15.88 -0.62 -17.57
N THR A 576 14.87 -0.02 -16.95
CA THR A 576 14.01 -0.63 -15.94
C THR A 576 13.25 -1.84 -16.50
N SER A 577 12.61 -1.69 -17.68
CA SER A 577 11.88 -2.79 -18.33
C SER A 577 12.80 -3.97 -18.66
N GLN A 578 14.03 -3.71 -19.12
CA GLN A 578 14.99 -4.80 -19.40
C GLN A 578 15.48 -5.49 -18.12
N LEU A 579 15.65 -4.78 -17.00
CA LEU A 579 15.97 -5.40 -15.71
C LEU A 579 14.83 -6.30 -15.21
N ILE A 580 13.58 -5.85 -15.36
CA ILE A 580 12.39 -6.67 -15.01
C ILE A 580 12.37 -7.94 -15.87
N LYS A 581 12.59 -7.83 -17.18
CA LYS A 581 12.67 -8.98 -18.09
C LYS A 581 13.82 -9.92 -17.72
N LEU A 582 15.01 -9.37 -17.42
CA LEU A 582 16.16 -10.15 -16.97
C LEU A 582 15.79 -10.98 -15.73
N ARG A 583 15.18 -10.34 -14.72
CA ARG A 583 14.73 -11.01 -13.51
C ARG A 583 13.75 -12.16 -13.79
N LEU A 584 12.68 -11.87 -14.53
CA LEU A 584 11.59 -12.82 -14.75
C LEU A 584 12.00 -14.00 -15.64
N ASN A 585 12.97 -13.80 -16.53
CA ASN A 585 13.46 -14.82 -17.46
C ASN A 585 14.53 -15.76 -16.85
N HIS A 586 15.19 -15.35 -15.74
CA HIS A 586 16.30 -16.12 -15.17
C HIS A 586 16.05 -16.43 -13.70
N SER A 587 15.82 -17.74 -13.40
CA SER A 587 15.45 -18.24 -12.08
C SER A 587 16.49 -17.94 -10.98
N VAL A 588 17.72 -17.67 -11.36
CA VAL A 588 18.78 -17.29 -10.43
C VAL A 588 18.47 -16.02 -9.63
N PHE A 589 17.64 -15.12 -10.18
CA PHE A 589 17.19 -13.89 -9.52
C PHE A 589 15.84 -14.03 -8.78
N THR A 590 15.16 -15.18 -8.91
CA THR A 590 13.80 -15.40 -8.39
C THR A 590 13.73 -16.68 -7.55
N ARG A 591 14.66 -16.86 -6.65
CA ARG A 591 14.78 -18.09 -5.84
C ARG A 591 13.69 -18.16 -4.79
N LYS A 592 13.21 -19.40 -4.56
CA LYS A 592 12.26 -19.73 -3.47
C LYS A 592 12.96 -20.06 -2.15
N THR A 593 14.25 -20.39 -2.21
CA THR A 593 15.06 -20.79 -1.07
C THR A 593 16.29 -19.92 -0.93
N PHE A 594 16.81 -19.80 0.27
CA PHE A 594 18.10 -19.14 0.49
C PHE A 594 19.23 -19.93 -0.17
N PHE A 595 20.32 -19.24 -0.48
CA PHE A 595 21.55 -19.90 -0.90
C PHE A 595 22.03 -20.82 0.21
N GLU A 596 22.42 -22.06 -0.16
CA GLU A 596 22.91 -23.05 0.81
C GLU A 596 24.40 -22.87 1.06
N GLU A 597 24.79 -23.03 2.32
CA GLU A 597 26.21 -23.20 2.67
C GLU A 597 26.69 -24.55 2.15
N GLN A 598 27.72 -24.53 1.31
CA GLN A 598 28.27 -25.76 0.77
C GLN A 598 29.33 -26.34 1.69
N PHE A 599 28.99 -27.47 2.30
CA PHE A 599 29.93 -28.28 3.07
C PHE A 599 30.78 -29.17 2.16
N ASP A 600 30.27 -29.53 0.98
CA ASP A 600 31.00 -30.31 -0.03
C ASP A 600 31.74 -29.40 -1.02
N LYS A 601 33.05 -29.33 -0.90
CA LYS A 601 33.92 -28.49 -1.76
C LYS A 601 33.96 -28.94 -3.23
N SER A 602 33.39 -30.11 -3.56
CA SER A 602 33.30 -30.59 -4.95
C SER A 602 32.13 -29.97 -5.73
N LEU A 603 31.13 -29.39 -5.01
CA LEU A 603 29.99 -28.74 -5.64
C LEU A 603 30.29 -27.27 -5.96
N VAL A 604 29.74 -26.78 -7.06
CA VAL A 604 29.85 -25.37 -7.44
C VAL A 604 28.87 -24.52 -6.58
N PRO A 605 29.37 -23.49 -5.86
CA PRO A 605 28.52 -22.64 -5.07
C PRO A 605 27.46 -21.92 -5.91
N GLU A 606 26.21 -21.84 -5.38
CA GLU A 606 25.12 -21.09 -6.03
C GLU A 606 25.41 -19.58 -6.05
N ILE A 607 26.08 -19.07 -5.01
CA ILE A 607 26.62 -17.71 -4.93
C ILE A 607 28.08 -17.74 -4.46
N THR A 608 28.92 -16.92 -5.07
CA THR A 608 30.32 -16.75 -4.65
C THR A 608 30.63 -15.25 -4.60
N TRP A 609 31.13 -14.82 -3.45
CA TRP A 609 31.56 -13.44 -3.23
C TRP A 609 33.03 -13.25 -3.55
N PHE A 610 33.39 -12.08 -4.09
CA PHE A 610 34.76 -11.79 -4.49
C PHE A 610 35.21 -10.40 -4.03
N ASP A 611 36.51 -10.23 -3.81
CA ASP A 611 37.17 -8.94 -3.79
C ASP A 611 37.44 -8.45 -5.23
N ASN A 612 38.04 -7.28 -5.37
CA ASN A 612 38.40 -6.71 -6.69
C ASN A 612 39.46 -7.49 -7.46
N ASN A 613 40.11 -8.48 -6.85
CA ASN A 613 41.12 -9.37 -7.46
C ASN A 613 40.57 -10.78 -7.71
N ALA A 614 39.25 -10.96 -7.66
CA ALA A 614 38.56 -12.24 -7.77
C ALA A 614 39.00 -13.29 -6.71
N LYS A 615 39.31 -12.84 -5.50
CA LYS A 615 39.61 -13.67 -4.34
C LYS A 615 38.47 -13.62 -3.33
N VAL A 616 38.49 -14.56 -2.37
CA VAL A 616 37.54 -14.52 -1.23
C VAL A 616 37.71 -13.20 -0.48
N PRO A 617 36.61 -12.45 -0.24
CA PRO A 617 36.69 -11.13 0.34
C PRO A 617 37.02 -11.18 1.83
N ASP A 618 37.86 -10.26 2.27
CA ASP A 618 37.97 -9.88 3.68
C ASP A 618 36.93 -8.78 3.96
N TRP A 619 35.80 -9.19 4.51
CA TRP A 619 34.66 -8.28 4.75
C TRP A 619 35.00 -7.07 5.62
N SER A 620 36.03 -7.19 6.48
CA SER A 620 36.49 -6.06 7.32
C SER A 620 37.20 -4.97 6.53
N LYS A 621 37.71 -5.30 5.34
CA LYS A 621 38.42 -4.40 4.42
C LYS A 621 37.61 -4.00 3.21
N MET A 622 36.47 -4.63 2.98
CA MET A 622 35.60 -4.31 1.85
C MET A 622 34.94 -2.95 2.07
N LYS A 623 35.37 -1.96 1.31
CA LYS A 623 34.83 -0.60 1.34
C LYS A 623 34.38 -0.22 -0.04
N ARG A 624 33.17 0.32 -0.17
CA ARG A 624 32.64 0.92 -1.40
C ARG A 624 32.72 0.03 -2.65
N PHE A 625 32.89 -1.27 -2.44
CA PHE A 625 32.94 -2.26 -3.51
C PHE A 625 32.20 -3.53 -3.08
N LEU A 626 31.49 -4.13 -4.03
CA LEU A 626 30.86 -5.43 -3.84
C LEU A 626 30.86 -6.16 -5.17
N SER A 627 31.26 -7.45 -5.15
CA SER A 627 31.06 -8.30 -6.32
C SER A 627 30.74 -9.74 -5.94
N PHE A 628 29.95 -10.37 -6.81
CA PHE A 628 29.54 -11.75 -6.63
C PHE A 628 29.19 -12.42 -7.97
N LYS A 629 29.28 -13.74 -7.96
CA LYS A 629 28.84 -14.59 -9.07
C LYS A 629 27.66 -15.44 -8.60
N LEU A 630 26.61 -15.46 -9.39
CA LEU A 630 25.48 -16.39 -9.26
C LEU A 630 25.65 -17.48 -10.30
N THR A 631 25.49 -18.73 -9.89
CA THR A 631 25.52 -19.89 -10.78
C THR A 631 24.10 -20.28 -11.15
N GLY A 632 23.75 -20.12 -12.43
CA GLY A 632 22.42 -20.43 -12.93
C GLY A 632 22.25 -21.93 -13.25
N THR A 633 21.01 -22.41 -13.14
CA THR A 633 20.64 -23.78 -13.50
C THR A 633 20.61 -24.01 -15.03
N ASP A 634 20.57 -22.92 -15.80
CA ASP A 634 20.57 -22.88 -17.27
C ASP A 634 21.98 -22.91 -17.88
N ASN A 635 22.97 -23.34 -17.10
CA ASN A 635 24.40 -23.36 -17.49
C ASN A 635 25.00 -21.97 -17.76
N ARG A 636 24.39 -20.90 -17.24
CA ARG A 636 24.90 -19.53 -17.30
C ARG A 636 25.30 -19.06 -15.91
N ASP A 637 26.43 -18.37 -15.83
CA ASP A 637 26.81 -17.66 -14.62
C ASP A 637 26.57 -16.17 -14.82
N TYR A 638 26.21 -15.48 -13.75
CA TYR A 638 26.03 -14.05 -13.74
C TYR A 638 27.02 -13.44 -12.75
N TYR A 639 27.89 -12.56 -13.23
CA TYR A 639 28.81 -11.81 -12.38
C TYR A 639 28.34 -10.38 -12.27
N ILE A 640 28.12 -9.92 -11.05
CA ILE A 640 27.71 -8.57 -10.71
C ILE A 640 28.82 -7.90 -9.92
N ALA A 641 29.19 -6.68 -10.30
CA ALA A 641 30.16 -5.90 -9.56
C ALA A 641 29.73 -4.43 -9.50
N THR A 642 29.92 -3.81 -8.34
CA THR A 642 29.61 -2.39 -8.10
C THR A 642 30.77 -1.70 -7.41
N ASN A 643 31.14 -0.58 -7.97
CA ASN A 643 32.09 0.36 -7.40
C ASN A 643 31.30 1.61 -6.96
N THR A 644 31.15 1.86 -5.67
CA THR A 644 30.50 3.06 -5.15
C THR A 644 31.48 4.18 -4.79
N ASP A 645 32.79 3.96 -5.05
CA ASP A 645 33.84 4.96 -4.83
C ASP A 645 33.83 6.04 -5.92
N ILE A 646 34.55 7.11 -5.68
CA ILE A 646 34.71 8.27 -6.57
C ILE A 646 35.81 8.05 -7.64
N TYR A 647 36.58 6.97 -7.54
CA TYR A 647 37.63 6.60 -8.47
C TYR A 647 37.27 5.35 -9.28
N ASP A 648 37.73 5.29 -10.52
CA ASP A 648 37.61 4.10 -11.35
C ASP A 648 38.41 2.94 -10.73
N LEU A 649 37.91 1.73 -10.86
CA LEU A 649 38.52 0.53 -10.30
C LEU A 649 38.71 -0.54 -11.39
N THR A 650 39.96 -0.96 -11.61
CA THR A 650 40.20 -2.13 -12.44
C THR A 650 40.00 -3.41 -11.61
N ILE A 651 39.05 -4.22 -12.01
CA ILE A 651 38.73 -5.48 -11.35
C ILE A 651 39.22 -6.68 -12.16
N THR A 652 39.56 -7.79 -11.48
CA THR A 652 39.81 -9.08 -12.08
C THR A 652 38.51 -9.86 -12.19
N LEU A 653 38.20 -10.39 -13.37
CA LEU A 653 37.00 -11.21 -13.57
C LEU A 653 37.22 -12.63 -13.07
N PRO A 654 36.24 -13.28 -12.45
CA PRO A 654 36.32 -14.68 -12.05
C PRO A 654 36.58 -15.58 -13.26
N ALA A 655 37.36 -16.64 -13.06
CA ALA A 655 37.57 -17.64 -14.09
C ALA A 655 36.28 -18.39 -14.42
N LEU A 656 36.08 -18.67 -15.70
CA LEU A 656 34.97 -19.48 -16.22
C LEU A 656 35.41 -20.90 -16.50
N SER A 657 34.46 -21.81 -16.59
CA SER A 657 34.67 -23.17 -17.10
C SER A 657 35.16 -23.12 -18.56
N GLU A 658 35.88 -24.15 -18.97
CA GLU A 658 36.42 -24.23 -20.30
C GLU A 658 35.37 -24.06 -21.42
N GLY A 659 35.67 -23.23 -22.39
CA GLY A 659 34.79 -22.90 -23.51
C GLY A 659 33.84 -21.74 -23.29
N LYS A 660 33.62 -21.28 -22.03
CA LYS A 660 32.75 -20.14 -21.75
C LYS A 660 33.49 -18.80 -21.84
N LYS A 661 32.72 -17.74 -22.15
CA LYS A 661 33.19 -16.36 -22.23
C LYS A 661 32.22 -15.41 -21.52
N TRP A 662 32.75 -14.28 -21.02
CA TRP A 662 31.94 -13.22 -20.44
C TRP A 662 31.33 -12.32 -21.52
N TYR A 663 30.06 -12.05 -21.36
CA TYR A 663 29.27 -11.10 -22.17
C TYR A 663 28.71 -10.02 -21.25
N ARG A 664 28.72 -8.77 -21.71
CA ARG A 664 28.12 -7.68 -20.99
C ARG A 664 26.61 -7.69 -21.22
N VAL A 665 25.84 -7.71 -20.10
CA VAL A 665 24.40 -7.55 -20.05
C VAL A 665 24.06 -6.09 -19.75
N ALA A 666 24.69 -5.53 -18.70
CA ALA A 666 24.46 -4.14 -18.30
C ALA A 666 25.75 -3.48 -17.80
N ASP A 667 25.84 -2.16 -18.00
CA ASP A 667 26.82 -1.27 -17.37
C ASP A 667 26.18 0.11 -17.16
N THR A 668 26.00 0.49 -15.90
CA THR A 668 25.29 1.74 -15.54
C THR A 668 26.08 3.00 -15.86
N SER A 669 27.35 2.88 -16.24
CA SER A 669 28.19 3.99 -16.68
C SER A 669 27.90 4.45 -18.11
N PHE A 670 27.28 3.57 -18.92
CA PHE A 670 26.92 3.90 -20.30
C PHE A 670 25.58 4.64 -20.39
N SER A 671 25.41 5.33 -21.49
CA SER A 671 24.13 5.92 -21.87
C SER A 671 23.23 4.88 -22.55
N SER A 672 21.92 5.11 -22.56
CA SER A 672 21.00 4.31 -23.37
C SER A 672 21.33 4.51 -24.87
N PRO A 673 21.30 3.44 -25.71
CA PRO A 673 20.84 2.07 -25.38
C PRO A 673 21.94 1.11 -24.91
N GLU A 674 23.21 1.54 -24.81
CA GLU A 674 24.36 0.68 -24.48
C GLU A 674 24.42 0.28 -22.98
N ASP A 675 23.63 0.96 -22.12
CA ASP A 675 23.60 0.73 -20.67
C ASP A 675 23.03 -0.64 -20.27
N ILE A 676 22.14 -1.21 -21.06
CA ILE A 676 21.62 -2.57 -20.90
C ILE A 676 21.24 -3.16 -22.27
N THR A 677 21.65 -4.39 -22.52
CA THR A 677 21.35 -5.09 -23.77
C THR A 677 20.00 -5.81 -23.72
N GLU A 678 19.38 -6.00 -24.86
CA GLU A 678 18.24 -6.90 -24.98
C GLU A 678 18.68 -8.36 -24.85
N SER A 679 17.78 -9.22 -24.37
CA SER A 679 18.07 -10.65 -24.22
C SER A 679 18.46 -11.27 -25.56
N GLY A 680 19.59 -11.95 -25.57
CA GLY A 680 20.18 -12.55 -26.76
C GLY A 680 21.14 -11.65 -27.53
N MET A 681 21.20 -10.35 -27.20
CA MET A 681 22.08 -9.35 -27.83
C MET A 681 23.25 -8.94 -26.95
N GLU A 682 23.59 -9.75 -25.95
CA GLU A 682 24.66 -9.44 -25.00
C GLU A 682 26.02 -9.35 -25.70
N GLU A 683 26.80 -8.35 -25.35
CA GLU A 683 28.06 -8.02 -26.04
C GLU A 683 29.24 -8.83 -25.50
N LEU A 684 29.93 -9.56 -26.37
CA LEU A 684 31.14 -10.30 -26.01
C LEU A 684 32.24 -9.34 -25.52
N LEU A 685 32.74 -9.55 -24.33
CA LEU A 685 33.86 -8.77 -23.81
C LEU A 685 35.14 -9.11 -24.62
N ARG A 686 35.86 -8.06 -25.05
CA ARG A 686 37.14 -8.19 -25.71
C ARG A 686 38.23 -8.68 -24.73
N GLU A 687 38.22 -8.12 -23.51
CA GLU A 687 39.09 -8.51 -22.40
C GLU A 687 38.30 -9.39 -21.43
N GLN A 688 38.74 -10.66 -21.29
CA GLN A 688 38.05 -11.69 -20.52
C GLN A 688 38.55 -11.82 -19.08
N ARG A 689 39.64 -11.14 -18.71
CA ARG A 689 40.28 -11.27 -17.41
C ARG A 689 40.13 -10.04 -16.53
N ARG A 690 39.92 -8.87 -17.12
CA ARG A 690 39.84 -7.61 -16.41
C ARG A 690 38.72 -6.74 -16.96
N TYR A 691 38.18 -5.88 -16.09
CA TYR A 691 37.19 -4.87 -16.45
C TYR A 691 37.50 -3.58 -15.73
N VAL A 692 37.35 -2.45 -16.40
CA VAL A 692 37.41 -1.12 -15.76
C VAL A 692 36.03 -0.74 -15.31
N LEU A 693 35.79 -0.78 -14.01
CA LEU A 693 34.53 -0.42 -13.39
C LEU A 693 34.59 1.08 -13.02
N VAL A 694 33.85 1.86 -13.78
CA VAL A 694 33.82 3.33 -13.61
C VAL A 694 33.35 3.72 -12.21
N SER A 695 33.81 4.84 -11.70
CA SER A 695 33.39 5.38 -10.40
C SER A 695 31.86 5.47 -10.29
N GLY A 696 31.30 4.99 -9.18
CA GLY A 696 29.88 5.00 -8.90
C GLY A 696 29.01 4.13 -9.82
N SER A 697 29.57 3.12 -10.53
CA SER A 697 28.84 2.27 -11.48
C SER A 697 28.72 0.81 -11.04
N SER A 698 27.79 0.13 -11.69
CA SER A 698 27.53 -1.30 -11.55
C SER A 698 27.53 -1.99 -12.92
N ILE A 699 27.96 -3.26 -12.95
CA ILE A 699 27.91 -4.11 -14.15
C ILE A 699 27.17 -5.41 -13.87
N ILE A 700 26.56 -5.96 -14.91
CA ILE A 700 26.11 -7.35 -14.99
C ILE A 700 26.78 -8.00 -16.19
N LEU A 701 27.55 -9.06 -15.94
CA LEU A 701 28.10 -9.93 -16.97
C LEU A 701 27.42 -11.30 -16.92
N MET A 702 27.29 -11.94 -18.08
CA MET A 702 26.72 -13.28 -18.19
C MET A 702 27.71 -14.18 -18.93
N SER A 703 27.87 -15.42 -18.47
CA SER A 703 28.70 -16.42 -19.18
C SER A 703 27.86 -17.16 -20.24
N LYS A 704 28.43 -17.31 -21.42
CA LYS A 704 27.89 -18.17 -22.48
C LYS A 704 28.98 -19.09 -23.00
#